data_966bc82a9ecbf890f7e5b12648ffa338
#
_entry.id   966bc82a9ecbf890f7e5b12648ffa338
#
_cell.length_a   1.000
_cell.length_b   1.000
_cell.length_c   1.000
_cell.angle_alpha   90.00
_cell.angle_beta   90.00
_cell.angle_gamma   90.00
#
_symmetry.space_group_name_H-M   'P 1'
#
loop_
_entity.id
_entity.type
_entity.pdbx_description
1 polymer ?
#
loop_
_entity_poly.entity_id
_entity_poly.type
_entity_poly.pdbx_seq_one_letter_code
_entity_poly.pdbx_strand_id
1 'polypeptide(L)'
;MARTKEACILILDVGKDTLVKSGKNDLTFFERAKGCVTKIVQRKIFSKPHDEVGLVLMGTDDTSNQLNVECGGYEHIAEAFELGPSNWKMLRILESRIQPSKVNANWFDALLVATNFLKVGAQAKKFATLKIILISKLSGVVELEAGELDSFVDKLTNMPCELNIINDNVEHQAGSDEQEEDGLGFDALGIFSQRGNRSKEQRKNEKLLADIVFKSNGALCNIDSAELLLVHFERKVTRSMPWNCMLTIGSKLQISTSTYVLISEEKGLSSFKTECVDPNAVVKLKTDHFKNDKLYEPDFEDLIKGYMYGSTVVPYDSQMDFDYKSGEQCLSCLGFTAAGNILEEYLCGTGTHVVVAKKDCAASEAKLTALIKAMLELDVVMIATKVYRRDTKPKIQALFPTFRRRFPCLTMLELVFQEEVALLKFPPLLSNRHKPTDAQYEAVDKLIDAMDLMDGLDDETGSKEAFALHKTLNPIHQHMYRTVAHRAIHPKAPLPAMDEELRQLVDVPSKIRERSKEALEDIKNLFPLKELKVNAQLKWLQKTAKINVQPDGDAAGSSSQPNDGSADEELDDHRTVVEVGTVTPAEDFALLLKRGEKFATVCTQIQNVISGLVFKSMTTQYEKVAMAIMIFREEAKLLGPYRFNEWIGEFKKSLLSRNKQEFWQRVVVQERFGLIGAAESEMSTITANEVEEFYDVGVTSKVGSAEDNADYVDADDLFANM
;
A
#
# COMPACT_ATOMS: atom_id res chain seq x y z
N MET A 1 5.00 12.17 28.38
CA MET A 1 3.61 12.69 28.42
C MET A 1 2.68 11.49 28.50
N ALA A 2 1.78 11.48 29.48
CA ALA A 2 0.81 10.41 29.66
C ALA A 2 -0.06 10.29 28.38
N ARG A 3 -0.26 9.05 27.89
CA ARG A 3 -1.21 8.78 26.80
C ARG A 3 -2.59 9.19 27.28
N THR A 4 -3.30 10.00 26.53
CA THR A 4 -4.71 10.33 26.77
C THR A 4 -5.52 9.05 26.61
N LYS A 5 -5.99 8.48 27.73
CA LYS A 5 -6.77 7.25 27.78
C LYS A 5 -8.23 7.62 28.00
N GLU A 6 -9.14 7.03 27.25
CA GLU A 6 -10.59 7.23 27.35
C GLU A 6 -11.23 6.02 28.05
N ALA A 7 -12.21 6.27 28.90
CA ALA A 7 -13.13 5.25 29.41
C ALA A 7 -14.52 5.47 28.81
N CYS A 8 -15.10 4.43 28.24
CA CYS A 8 -16.39 4.48 27.57
C CYS A 8 -17.31 3.36 28.07
N ILE A 9 -18.50 3.70 28.55
CA ILE A 9 -19.56 2.73 28.81
C ILE A 9 -20.56 2.77 27.66
N LEU A 10 -20.81 1.61 27.07
CA LEU A 10 -21.83 1.42 26.04
C LEU A 10 -23.08 0.85 26.71
N ILE A 11 -24.21 1.48 26.51
CA ILE A 11 -25.53 0.98 26.97
C ILE A 11 -26.26 0.50 25.73
N LEU A 12 -26.55 -0.80 25.65
CA LEU A 12 -27.28 -1.42 24.56
C LEU A 12 -28.68 -1.82 25.02
N ASP A 13 -29.69 -1.27 24.36
CA ASP A 13 -31.08 -1.66 24.55
C ASP A 13 -31.35 -3.01 23.86
N VAL A 14 -31.71 -4.02 24.66
CA VAL A 14 -32.08 -5.36 24.21
C VAL A 14 -33.58 -5.65 24.49
N GLY A 15 -34.33 -4.64 24.83
CA GLY A 15 -35.73 -4.75 25.21
C GLY A 15 -36.66 -5.15 24.06
N LYS A 16 -37.86 -5.55 24.37
CA LYS A 16 -38.87 -6.06 23.43
C LYS A 16 -39.13 -5.16 22.24
N ASP A 17 -39.18 -3.85 22.46
CA ASP A 17 -39.57 -2.90 21.40
C ASP A 17 -38.43 -2.67 20.38
N THR A 18 -37.21 -3.15 20.65
CA THR A 18 -36.08 -3.10 19.71
C THR A 18 -36.22 -4.09 18.55
N LEU A 19 -37.12 -5.06 18.65
CA LEU A 19 -37.44 -6.06 17.60
C LEU A 19 -38.22 -5.47 16.40
N VAL A 20 -38.67 -4.22 16.51
CA VAL A 20 -39.38 -3.55 15.43
C VAL A 20 -38.35 -3.20 14.33
N LYS A 21 -38.73 -3.51 13.08
CA LYS A 21 -37.92 -3.12 11.90
C LYS A 21 -37.71 -1.60 11.85
N SER A 22 -36.49 -1.20 11.59
CA SER A 22 -36.06 0.21 11.55
C SER A 22 -35.19 0.44 10.32
N GLY A 23 -35.50 1.49 9.54
CA GLY A 23 -34.71 1.86 8.37
C GLY A 23 -35.05 1.12 7.07
N LYS A 24 -34.20 1.31 6.06
CA LYS A 24 -34.42 0.81 4.69
C LYS A 24 -34.07 -0.66 4.45
N ASN A 25 -33.35 -1.30 5.37
CA ASN A 25 -32.72 -2.61 5.15
C ASN A 25 -33.40 -3.79 5.81
N ASP A 26 -34.69 -3.70 6.15
CA ASP A 26 -35.46 -4.78 6.83
C ASP A 26 -34.86 -5.32 8.16
N LEU A 27 -33.80 -4.67 8.68
CA LEU A 27 -33.16 -5.02 9.95
C LEU A 27 -33.97 -4.46 11.14
N THR A 28 -33.92 -5.18 12.25
CA THR A 28 -34.48 -4.69 13.52
C THR A 28 -33.57 -3.62 14.12
N PHE A 29 -34.15 -2.75 14.97
CA PHE A 29 -33.33 -1.77 15.69
C PHE A 29 -32.24 -2.44 16.54
N PHE A 30 -32.55 -3.59 17.15
CA PHE A 30 -31.58 -4.38 17.92
C PHE A 30 -30.36 -4.79 17.08
N GLU A 31 -30.58 -5.32 15.87
CA GLU A 31 -29.49 -5.73 14.98
C GLU A 31 -28.60 -4.55 14.59
N ARG A 32 -29.20 -3.41 14.28
CA ARG A 32 -28.50 -2.17 13.97
C ARG A 32 -27.71 -1.65 15.17
N ALA A 33 -28.36 -1.57 16.34
CA ALA A 33 -27.73 -1.12 17.58
C ALA A 33 -26.54 -2.01 17.98
N LYS A 34 -26.72 -3.33 17.89
CA LYS A 34 -25.65 -4.33 18.08
C LYS A 34 -24.50 -4.14 17.08
N GLY A 35 -24.83 -3.83 15.82
CA GLY A 35 -23.88 -3.48 14.78
C GLY A 35 -23.05 -2.24 15.14
N CYS A 36 -23.68 -1.18 15.64
CA CYS A 36 -23.00 0.02 16.12
C CYS A 36 -22.03 -0.27 17.27
N VAL A 37 -22.49 -1.00 18.30
CA VAL A 37 -21.63 -1.43 19.42
C VAL A 37 -20.42 -2.22 18.92
N THR A 38 -20.66 -3.18 18.01
CA THR A 38 -19.61 -4.02 17.43
C THR A 38 -18.55 -3.15 16.71
N LYS A 39 -19.00 -2.23 15.87
CA LYS A 39 -18.09 -1.32 15.14
C LYS A 39 -17.32 -0.37 16.08
N ILE A 40 -17.96 0.17 17.12
CA ILE A 40 -17.29 1.02 18.13
C ILE A 40 -16.16 0.23 18.81
N VAL A 41 -16.45 -0.98 19.27
CA VAL A 41 -15.45 -1.85 19.93
C VAL A 41 -14.32 -2.23 18.98
N GLN A 42 -14.62 -2.59 17.73
CA GLN A 42 -13.62 -2.87 16.70
C GLN A 42 -12.71 -1.67 16.45
N ARG A 43 -13.25 -0.46 16.31
CA ARG A 43 -12.46 0.77 16.17
C ARG A 43 -11.51 0.98 17.35
N LYS A 44 -11.99 0.76 18.58
CA LYS A 44 -11.14 0.84 19.78
C LYS A 44 -10.00 -0.17 19.74
N ILE A 45 -10.26 -1.42 19.34
CA ILE A 45 -9.22 -2.46 19.22
C ILE A 45 -8.11 -2.03 18.25
N PHE A 46 -8.47 -1.50 17.08
CA PHE A 46 -7.49 -1.15 16.04
C PHE A 46 -6.81 0.20 16.28
N SER A 47 -7.58 1.24 16.62
CA SER A 47 -7.09 2.62 16.66
C SER A 47 -6.62 3.06 18.03
N LYS A 48 -7.32 2.63 19.09
CA LYS A 48 -7.09 3.09 20.48
C LYS A 48 -7.05 1.91 21.47
N PRO A 49 -6.08 0.98 21.36
CA PRO A 49 -6.05 -0.27 22.14
C PRO A 49 -5.82 -0.06 23.64
N HIS A 50 -5.55 1.16 24.08
CA HIS A 50 -5.39 1.52 25.50
C HIS A 50 -6.66 2.10 26.12
N ASP A 51 -7.66 2.46 25.33
CA ASP A 51 -8.94 2.91 25.82
C ASP A 51 -9.68 1.72 26.46
N GLU A 52 -10.48 2.01 27.48
CA GLU A 52 -11.27 1.00 28.15
C GLU A 52 -12.75 1.13 27.78
N VAL A 53 -13.39 -0.01 27.59
CA VAL A 53 -14.81 -0.10 27.28
C VAL A 53 -15.50 -1.04 28.24
N GLY A 54 -16.65 -0.62 28.76
CA GLY A 54 -17.60 -1.45 29.48
C GLY A 54 -18.92 -1.55 28.73
N LEU A 55 -19.69 -2.59 28.97
CA LEU A 55 -21.01 -2.79 28.36
C LEU A 55 -22.07 -3.02 29.41
N VAL A 56 -23.12 -2.23 29.35
CA VAL A 56 -24.35 -2.36 30.11
C VAL A 56 -25.47 -2.72 29.15
N LEU A 57 -26.28 -3.73 29.49
CA LEU A 57 -27.48 -4.11 28.75
C LEU A 57 -28.70 -3.61 29.51
N MET A 58 -29.65 -2.99 28.83
CA MET A 58 -30.92 -2.61 29.39
C MET A 58 -32.06 -3.35 28.71
N GLY A 59 -33.08 -3.75 29.50
CA GLY A 59 -34.18 -4.58 29.04
C GLY A 59 -33.82 -6.06 29.02
N THR A 60 -32.97 -6.52 29.91
CA THR A 60 -32.62 -7.95 30.07
C THR A 60 -33.68 -8.72 30.87
N ASP A 61 -33.80 -10.01 30.64
CA ASP A 61 -34.71 -10.86 31.45
C ASP A 61 -34.23 -10.95 32.91
N ASP A 62 -32.89 -10.98 33.10
CA ASP A 62 -32.25 -11.03 34.43
C ASP A 62 -31.70 -9.67 34.82
N THR A 63 -31.59 -9.43 36.14
CA THR A 63 -31.00 -8.23 36.73
C THR A 63 -29.62 -8.55 37.33
N SER A 64 -28.56 -7.86 36.88
CA SER A 64 -27.20 -8.08 37.35
C SER A 64 -26.40 -6.78 37.31
N ASN A 65 -26.56 -5.91 38.33
CA ASN A 65 -25.80 -4.67 38.46
C ASN A 65 -25.54 -4.36 39.94
N GLN A 66 -24.48 -3.54 40.16
CA GLN A 66 -24.02 -3.21 41.51
C GLN A 66 -25.09 -2.41 42.30
N LEU A 67 -25.76 -1.45 41.67
CA LEU A 67 -26.78 -0.63 42.34
C LEU A 67 -27.98 -1.46 42.80
N ASN A 68 -28.38 -2.48 42.07
CA ASN A 68 -29.43 -3.40 42.48
C ASN A 68 -29.02 -4.14 43.75
N VAL A 69 -27.76 -4.59 43.85
CA VAL A 69 -27.25 -5.28 45.05
C VAL A 69 -27.18 -4.38 46.25
N GLU A 70 -26.81 -3.11 46.06
CA GLU A 70 -26.60 -2.16 47.17
C GLU A 70 -27.90 -1.50 47.68
N CYS A 71 -28.80 -1.13 46.74
CA CYS A 71 -29.94 -0.27 47.05
C CYS A 71 -31.29 -0.93 46.72
N GLY A 72 -31.29 -2.06 45.94
CA GLY A 72 -32.51 -2.59 45.34
C GLY A 72 -32.99 -1.73 44.14
N GLY A 73 -34.00 -2.14 43.41
CA GLY A 73 -34.46 -1.47 42.18
C GLY A 73 -33.51 -1.72 40.99
N TYR A 74 -33.49 -0.83 40.02
CA TYR A 74 -32.65 -0.95 38.81
C TYR A 74 -32.83 -2.30 38.10
N GLU A 75 -34.07 -2.74 37.97
CA GLU A 75 -34.44 -4.04 37.43
C GLU A 75 -34.22 -4.08 35.92
N HIS A 76 -33.99 -5.29 35.39
CA HIS A 76 -33.81 -5.57 33.97
C HIS A 76 -32.59 -4.85 33.34
N ILE A 77 -31.57 -4.59 34.14
CA ILE A 77 -30.31 -3.99 33.74
C ILE A 77 -29.14 -4.89 34.17
N ALA A 78 -28.23 -5.19 33.25
CA ALA A 78 -27.10 -6.06 33.53
C ALA A 78 -25.76 -5.38 33.09
N GLU A 79 -24.77 -5.40 33.99
CA GLU A 79 -23.38 -5.07 33.69
C GLU A 79 -22.72 -6.27 33.00
N ALA A 80 -22.77 -6.28 31.65
CA ALA A 80 -22.37 -7.45 30.84
C ALA A 80 -20.84 -7.59 30.70
N PHE A 81 -20.12 -6.47 30.66
CA PHE A 81 -18.66 -6.47 30.63
C PHE A 81 -18.10 -5.36 31.49
N GLU A 82 -17.12 -5.74 32.33
CA GLU A 82 -16.38 -4.81 33.16
C GLU A 82 -15.58 -3.80 32.32
N LEU A 83 -15.35 -2.61 32.89
CA LEU A 83 -14.55 -1.59 32.26
C LEU A 83 -13.08 -2.04 32.11
N GLY A 84 -12.67 -2.32 30.90
CA GLY A 84 -11.35 -2.83 30.57
C GLY A 84 -10.96 -2.63 29.11
N PRO A 85 -9.73 -3.00 28.72
CA PRO A 85 -9.28 -2.91 27.34
C PRO A 85 -10.16 -3.72 26.40
N SER A 86 -10.53 -3.10 25.27
CA SER A 86 -11.34 -3.76 24.24
C SER A 86 -10.64 -5.00 23.70
N ASN A 87 -11.36 -6.11 23.56
CA ASN A 87 -10.79 -7.37 23.07
C ASN A 87 -11.79 -8.16 22.23
N TRP A 88 -11.27 -9.11 21.45
CA TRP A 88 -12.10 -9.96 20.56
C TRP A 88 -13.04 -10.91 21.30
N LYS A 89 -12.74 -11.27 22.55
CA LYS A 89 -13.63 -12.10 23.39
C LYS A 89 -14.94 -11.39 23.66
N MET A 90 -14.89 -10.08 23.96
CA MET A 90 -16.07 -9.24 24.14
C MET A 90 -16.97 -9.28 22.90
N LEU A 91 -16.39 -9.12 21.70
CA LEU A 91 -17.15 -9.16 20.45
C LEU A 91 -17.76 -10.53 20.14
N ARG A 92 -17.04 -11.62 20.43
CA ARG A 92 -17.60 -12.97 20.26
C ARG A 92 -18.79 -13.22 21.20
N ILE A 93 -18.74 -12.73 22.42
CA ILE A 93 -19.85 -12.85 23.38
C ILE A 93 -21.01 -11.95 22.95
N LEU A 94 -20.73 -10.72 22.52
CA LEU A 94 -21.73 -9.82 21.96
C LEU A 94 -22.48 -10.49 20.79
N GLU A 95 -21.75 -11.15 19.88
CA GLU A 95 -22.35 -11.82 18.73
C GLU A 95 -23.17 -13.06 19.11
N SER A 96 -22.64 -13.93 19.97
CA SER A 96 -23.20 -15.26 20.22
C SER A 96 -24.19 -15.33 21.37
N ARG A 97 -24.08 -14.48 22.40
CA ARG A 97 -24.85 -14.59 23.64
C ARG A 97 -25.90 -13.51 23.85
N ILE A 98 -25.66 -12.30 23.28
CA ILE A 98 -26.60 -11.20 23.50
C ILE A 98 -27.72 -11.29 22.47
N GLN A 99 -28.91 -11.53 22.99
CA GLN A 99 -30.15 -11.70 22.25
C GLN A 99 -31.20 -10.71 22.78
N PRO A 100 -32.19 -10.31 21.97
CA PRO A 100 -33.27 -9.46 22.44
C PRO A 100 -34.15 -10.17 23.46
N SER A 101 -34.62 -9.45 24.44
CA SER A 101 -35.50 -9.95 25.52
C SER A 101 -36.99 -9.68 25.25
N LYS A 102 -37.83 -10.04 26.20
CA LYS A 102 -39.28 -9.80 26.18
C LYS A 102 -39.72 -8.65 27.07
N VAL A 103 -38.78 -8.01 27.74
CA VAL A 103 -39.03 -6.99 28.77
C VAL A 103 -38.38 -5.67 28.33
N ASN A 104 -38.97 -4.55 28.69
CA ASN A 104 -38.33 -3.24 28.53
C ASN A 104 -37.83 -2.76 29.88
N ALA A 105 -36.71 -2.01 29.91
CA ALA A 105 -36.19 -1.40 31.11
C ALA A 105 -36.33 0.13 31.07
N ASN A 106 -36.19 0.75 32.23
CA ASN A 106 -36.10 2.17 32.38
C ASN A 106 -34.74 2.65 31.89
N TRP A 107 -34.73 3.49 30.82
CA TRP A 107 -33.49 4.03 30.27
C TRP A 107 -32.75 4.97 31.24
N PHE A 108 -33.48 5.66 32.13
CA PHE A 108 -32.87 6.55 33.13
C PHE A 108 -32.13 5.76 34.19
N ASP A 109 -32.72 4.64 34.69
CA ASP A 109 -32.03 3.71 35.57
C ASP A 109 -30.76 3.15 34.92
N ALA A 110 -30.82 2.83 33.60
CA ALA A 110 -29.65 2.34 32.89
C ALA A 110 -28.54 3.40 32.81
N LEU A 111 -28.88 4.69 32.68
CA LEU A 111 -27.90 5.79 32.77
C LEU A 111 -27.33 5.93 34.16
N LEU A 112 -28.13 5.78 35.22
CA LEU A 112 -27.65 5.80 36.62
C LEU A 112 -26.68 4.64 36.88
N VAL A 113 -27.05 3.42 36.48
CA VAL A 113 -26.17 2.24 36.56
C VAL A 113 -24.87 2.47 35.81
N ALA A 114 -24.93 2.92 34.56
CA ALA A 114 -23.74 3.18 33.75
C ALA A 114 -22.84 4.26 34.33
N THR A 115 -23.43 5.32 34.92
CA THR A 115 -22.69 6.41 35.57
C THR A 115 -21.99 5.92 36.84
N ASN A 116 -22.65 5.11 37.66
CA ASN A 116 -22.04 4.48 38.83
C ASN A 116 -20.94 3.51 38.41
N PHE A 117 -21.20 2.66 37.41
CA PHE A 117 -20.26 1.70 36.88
C PHE A 117 -18.99 2.38 36.33
N LEU A 118 -19.16 3.49 35.59
CA LEU A 118 -18.04 4.30 35.09
C LEU A 118 -17.26 4.93 36.26
N LYS A 119 -17.94 5.48 37.26
CA LYS A 119 -17.33 6.11 38.45
C LYS A 119 -16.49 5.09 39.23
N VAL A 120 -17.04 3.93 39.53
CA VAL A 120 -16.32 2.86 40.26
C VAL A 120 -15.14 2.35 39.44
N GLY A 121 -15.32 2.06 38.17
CA GLY A 121 -14.27 1.57 37.30
C GLY A 121 -13.16 2.58 37.02
N ALA A 122 -13.44 3.88 37.13
CA ALA A 122 -12.49 4.96 36.91
C ALA A 122 -11.72 5.39 38.19
N GLN A 123 -12.17 5.04 39.39
CA GLN A 123 -11.58 5.52 40.64
C GLN A 123 -10.08 5.21 40.80
N ALA A 124 -9.64 4.04 40.35
CA ALA A 124 -8.23 3.62 40.47
C ALA A 124 -7.35 4.00 39.25
N LYS A 125 -7.91 4.64 38.24
CA LYS A 125 -7.26 4.87 36.95
C LYS A 125 -7.38 6.35 36.53
N LYS A 126 -6.38 6.86 35.80
CA LYS A 126 -6.44 8.22 35.24
C LYS A 126 -6.88 8.14 33.78
N PHE A 127 -8.07 8.65 33.49
CA PHE A 127 -8.59 8.85 32.15
C PHE A 127 -8.59 10.34 31.78
N ALA A 128 -8.40 10.62 30.51
CA ALA A 128 -8.47 11.99 30.00
C ALA A 128 -9.91 12.40 29.68
N THR A 129 -10.73 11.42 29.26
CA THR A 129 -12.12 11.62 28.88
C THR A 129 -12.94 10.45 29.39
N LEU A 130 -14.10 10.74 29.92
CA LEU A 130 -15.13 9.77 30.32
C LEU A 130 -16.30 9.91 29.35
N LYS A 131 -16.87 8.78 28.91
CA LYS A 131 -17.93 8.79 27.90
C LYS A 131 -18.98 7.71 28.19
N ILE A 132 -20.24 8.06 28.01
CA ILE A 132 -21.36 7.14 28.02
C ILE A 132 -22.06 7.24 26.67
N ILE A 133 -22.33 6.10 26.03
CA ILE A 133 -23.06 6.03 24.77
C ILE A 133 -24.30 5.17 24.99
N LEU A 134 -25.48 5.78 24.90
CA LEU A 134 -26.78 5.09 25.02
C LEU A 134 -27.33 4.83 23.60
N ILE A 135 -27.63 3.57 23.31
CA ILE A 135 -28.27 3.15 22.04
C ILE A 135 -29.61 2.53 22.38
N SER A 136 -30.70 3.28 22.23
CA SER A 136 -32.04 2.85 22.66
C SER A 136 -33.15 3.47 21.81
N LYS A 137 -34.28 2.75 21.75
CA LYS A 137 -35.57 3.29 21.23
C LYS A 137 -36.31 4.17 22.21
N LEU A 138 -35.89 4.22 23.48
CA LEU A 138 -36.51 5.03 24.54
C LEU A 138 -38.01 4.70 24.77
N SER A 139 -38.38 3.44 24.60
CA SER A 139 -39.80 3.00 24.69
C SER A 139 -40.24 2.64 26.09
N GLY A 140 -39.32 2.42 27.04
CA GLY A 140 -39.62 2.08 28.42
C GLY A 140 -40.36 3.21 29.19
N VAL A 141 -41.20 2.84 30.14
CA VAL A 141 -41.84 3.81 31.03
C VAL A 141 -40.85 4.32 32.04
N VAL A 142 -40.80 5.67 32.17
CA VAL A 142 -39.89 6.34 33.14
C VAL A 142 -40.73 7.20 34.07
N GLU A 143 -40.68 6.87 35.33
CA GLU A 143 -41.24 7.69 36.41
C GLU A 143 -40.09 8.38 37.13
N LEU A 144 -40.04 9.70 37.05
CA LEU A 144 -39.02 10.55 37.71
C LEU A 144 -39.63 11.35 38.83
N GLU A 145 -38.98 11.37 39.96
CA GLU A 145 -39.30 12.28 41.05
C GLU A 145 -38.82 13.70 40.72
N ALA A 146 -39.45 14.69 41.36
CA ALA A 146 -39.08 16.10 41.13
C ALA A 146 -37.65 16.37 41.63
N GLY A 147 -36.74 16.80 40.71
CA GLY A 147 -35.35 17.11 41.00
C GLY A 147 -34.34 15.99 40.74
N GLU A 148 -34.77 14.77 40.46
CA GLU A 148 -33.83 13.66 40.12
C GLU A 148 -33.03 13.96 38.85
N LEU A 149 -33.71 14.51 37.84
CA LEU A 149 -33.08 14.85 36.57
C LEU A 149 -31.98 15.93 36.76
N ASP A 150 -32.26 16.98 37.51
CA ASP A 150 -31.26 18.04 37.78
C ASP A 150 -30.10 17.49 38.64
N SER A 151 -30.37 16.62 39.61
CA SER A 151 -29.32 15.94 40.40
C SER A 151 -28.45 15.03 39.51
N PHE A 152 -29.04 14.39 38.50
CA PHE A 152 -28.28 13.55 37.55
C PHE A 152 -27.40 14.41 36.62
N VAL A 153 -27.92 15.52 36.09
CA VAL A 153 -27.15 16.48 35.28
C VAL A 153 -25.99 17.05 36.07
N ASP A 154 -26.20 17.44 37.34
CA ASP A 154 -25.14 17.92 38.22
C ASP A 154 -24.05 16.86 38.45
N LYS A 155 -24.42 15.58 38.60
CA LYS A 155 -23.45 14.49 38.70
C LYS A 155 -22.61 14.32 37.41
N LEU A 156 -23.24 14.40 36.22
CA LEU A 156 -22.52 14.34 34.93
C LEU A 156 -21.58 15.53 34.76
N THR A 157 -22.01 16.73 35.16
CA THR A 157 -21.21 17.95 35.04
C THR A 157 -20.01 17.94 36.01
N ASN A 158 -20.20 17.45 37.23
CA ASN A 158 -19.13 17.32 38.23
C ASN A 158 -18.11 16.21 37.85
N MET A 159 -18.53 15.20 37.16
CA MET A 159 -17.68 14.17 36.53
C MET A 159 -17.63 14.48 35.03
N PRO A 160 -16.56 15.11 34.50
CA PRO A 160 -16.54 15.55 33.09
C PRO A 160 -16.76 14.38 32.13
N CYS A 161 -18.03 13.98 32.01
CA CYS A 161 -18.47 12.82 31.24
C CYS A 161 -19.33 13.29 30.05
N GLU A 162 -18.92 12.90 28.84
CA GLU A 162 -19.68 13.13 27.63
C GLU A 162 -20.78 12.09 27.49
N LEU A 163 -22.02 12.53 27.28
CA LEU A 163 -23.19 11.66 27.06
C LEU A 163 -23.60 11.72 25.60
N ASN A 164 -23.43 10.62 24.88
CA ASN A 164 -23.86 10.48 23.49
C ASN A 164 -25.03 9.51 23.38
N ILE A 165 -26.00 9.85 22.53
CA ILE A 165 -27.22 9.07 22.39
C ILE A 165 -27.46 8.76 20.94
N ILE A 166 -27.72 7.48 20.63
CA ILE A 166 -28.06 6.99 19.30
C ILE A 166 -29.48 6.46 19.32
N ASN A 167 -30.35 7.05 18.48
CA ASN A 167 -31.75 6.72 18.40
C ASN A 167 -32.23 6.80 16.94
N ASP A 168 -33.31 6.13 16.56
CA ASP A 168 -33.83 6.10 15.20
C ASP A 168 -34.78 7.27 14.86
N ASN A 169 -35.11 8.12 15.83
CA ASN A 169 -36.07 9.23 15.65
C ASN A 169 -35.39 10.64 15.66
N VAL A 170 -34.09 10.71 15.67
CA VAL A 170 -33.36 11.99 15.61
C VAL A 170 -33.35 12.52 14.17
N GLU A 171 -33.79 13.74 13.94
CA GLU A 171 -33.67 14.43 12.66
C GLU A 171 -32.53 15.45 12.73
N HIS A 172 -31.69 15.48 11.67
CA HIS A 172 -30.72 16.54 11.49
C HIS A 172 -31.41 17.82 11.05
N GLN A 173 -31.22 18.94 11.73
CA GLN A 173 -31.53 20.23 11.15
C GLN A 173 -30.50 20.52 10.05
N ALA A 174 -30.94 20.47 8.79
CA ALA A 174 -30.22 21.07 7.69
C ALA A 174 -30.30 22.59 7.84
N GLY A 175 -29.24 23.27 8.18
CA GLY A 175 -29.21 24.73 8.09
C GLY A 175 -28.51 25.41 9.26
N SER A 176 -27.30 25.73 9.06
CA SER A 176 -26.69 27.07 9.09
C SER A 176 -25.20 26.87 8.74
N ASP A 177 -24.91 27.28 7.51
CA ASP A 177 -23.55 27.57 7.08
C ASP A 177 -22.97 28.62 8.01
N GLU A 178 -22.06 28.23 8.89
CA GLU A 178 -20.93 29.03 9.32
C GLU A 178 -20.23 28.29 10.48
N GLN A 179 -18.97 27.98 10.24
CA GLN A 179 -17.96 27.41 11.13
C GLN A 179 -17.78 25.89 11.12
N GLU A 180 -17.28 25.38 9.99
CA GLU A 180 -16.39 24.23 9.98
C GLU A 180 -14.97 24.70 10.33
N GLU A 181 -14.54 24.51 11.56
CA GLU A 181 -13.11 24.35 11.87
C GLU A 181 -12.95 23.40 13.04
N ASP A 182 -12.22 22.32 12.75
CA ASP A 182 -11.54 21.42 13.67
C ASP A 182 -12.33 20.32 14.39
N GLY A 183 -12.07 19.13 13.89
CA GLY A 183 -12.12 17.89 14.67
C GLY A 183 -13.48 17.20 14.61
N LEU A 184 -13.42 15.89 14.35
CA LEU A 184 -14.49 14.90 14.53
C LEU A 184 -15.28 15.10 15.86
N GLY A 185 -16.02 16.17 15.92
CA GLY A 185 -16.97 16.49 16.99
C GLY A 185 -18.37 16.23 16.44
N PHE A 186 -19.14 15.48 17.17
CA PHE A 186 -20.58 15.36 16.96
C PHE A 186 -21.28 16.70 17.29
N ASP A 187 -21.16 17.66 16.43
CA ASP A 187 -21.87 18.92 16.54
C ASP A 187 -23.13 18.90 15.69
N ALA A 188 -24.11 18.12 16.14
CA ALA A 188 -25.47 18.29 15.66
C ALA A 188 -26.43 18.14 16.83
N LEU A 189 -26.94 19.23 17.33
CA LEU A 189 -28.17 19.30 18.11
C LEU A 189 -29.31 18.74 17.23
N GLY A 190 -29.44 17.40 17.17
CA GLY A 190 -30.55 16.74 16.51
C GLY A 190 -31.82 17.01 17.27
N ILE A 191 -32.88 17.47 16.58
CA ILE A 191 -34.22 17.53 17.12
C ILE A 191 -34.91 16.23 16.78
N PHE A 192 -35.63 15.63 17.72
CA PHE A 192 -36.42 14.44 17.47
C PHE A 192 -37.52 14.69 16.44
N SER A 193 -37.61 13.83 15.42
CA SER A 193 -38.61 13.92 14.35
C SER A 193 -40.02 14.04 14.88
N GLN A 194 -40.85 14.84 14.27
CA GLN A 194 -42.28 14.88 14.56
C GLN A 194 -43.07 13.84 13.77
N ARG A 195 -42.44 13.16 12.80
CA ARG A 195 -43.04 12.15 11.93
C ARG A 195 -42.78 10.74 12.50
N GLY A 196 -43.81 9.91 12.55
CA GLY A 196 -43.67 8.49 12.95
C GLY A 196 -44.71 8.06 13.99
N ASN A 197 -44.96 6.73 14.02
CA ASN A 197 -45.93 6.10 14.91
C ASN A 197 -45.28 5.82 16.29
N ARG A 198 -45.15 6.87 17.12
CA ARG A 198 -44.51 6.82 18.44
C ARG A 198 -45.52 6.86 19.56
N SER A 199 -45.28 6.11 20.65
CA SER A 199 -46.09 6.15 21.85
C SER A 199 -45.98 7.52 22.55
N LYS A 200 -46.94 7.84 23.37
CA LYS A 200 -46.89 9.05 24.20
C LYS A 200 -45.68 9.03 25.14
N GLU A 201 -45.39 7.87 25.69
CA GLU A 201 -44.24 7.64 26.59
C GLU A 201 -42.92 7.88 25.86
N GLN A 202 -42.75 7.37 24.67
CA GLN A 202 -41.58 7.57 23.86
C GLN A 202 -41.30 9.07 23.59
N ARG A 203 -42.33 9.83 23.23
CA ARG A 203 -42.19 11.31 23.04
C ARG A 203 -41.83 12.04 24.33
N LYS A 204 -42.35 11.59 25.48
CA LYS A 204 -41.99 12.13 26.80
C LYS A 204 -40.51 11.87 27.10
N ASN A 205 -40.06 10.63 26.88
CA ASN A 205 -38.68 10.21 27.09
C ASN A 205 -37.69 10.98 26.20
N GLU A 206 -38.03 11.15 24.92
CA GLU A 206 -37.20 11.91 23.96
C GLU A 206 -37.03 13.36 24.41
N LYS A 207 -38.06 14.02 24.93
CA LYS A 207 -37.96 15.37 25.48
C LYS A 207 -37.08 15.44 26.70
N LEU A 208 -37.28 14.52 27.68
CA LEU A 208 -36.46 14.46 28.89
C LEU A 208 -35.00 14.23 28.56
N LEU A 209 -34.73 13.39 27.60
CA LEU A 209 -33.38 13.07 27.18
C LEU A 209 -32.72 14.23 26.45
N ALA A 210 -33.47 14.96 25.60
CA ALA A 210 -32.99 16.17 24.94
C ALA A 210 -32.58 17.24 25.98
N ASP A 211 -33.36 17.40 27.05
CA ASP A 211 -33.04 18.31 28.16
C ASP A 211 -31.74 17.92 28.89
N ILE A 212 -31.55 16.62 29.13
CA ILE A 212 -30.30 16.11 29.75
C ILE A 212 -29.10 16.40 28.83
N VAL A 213 -29.20 16.06 27.55
CA VAL A 213 -28.13 16.22 26.57
C VAL A 213 -27.76 17.71 26.44
N PHE A 214 -28.75 18.59 26.34
CA PHE A 214 -28.54 20.03 26.24
C PHE A 214 -27.81 20.58 27.48
N LYS A 215 -28.25 20.17 28.68
CA LYS A 215 -27.65 20.63 29.95
C LYS A 215 -26.27 20.01 30.22
N SER A 216 -26.00 18.79 29.73
CA SER A 216 -24.74 18.06 29.96
C SER A 216 -23.71 18.23 28.84
N ASN A 217 -23.96 19.06 27.83
CA ASN A 217 -23.12 19.20 26.65
C ASN A 217 -22.87 17.87 25.91
N GLY A 218 -23.90 17.04 25.85
CA GLY A 218 -23.92 15.76 25.14
C GLY A 218 -24.28 15.90 23.66
N ALA A 219 -24.34 14.77 22.95
CA ALA A 219 -24.71 14.72 21.53
C ALA A 219 -25.83 13.71 21.24
N LEU A 220 -26.74 14.07 20.32
CA LEU A 220 -27.77 13.20 19.78
C LEU A 220 -27.41 12.81 18.36
N CYS A 221 -27.54 11.53 18.01
CA CYS A 221 -27.23 11.02 16.69
C CYS A 221 -28.35 10.08 16.19
N ASN A 222 -28.71 10.22 14.92
CA ASN A 222 -29.57 9.23 14.27
C ASN A 222 -28.79 7.93 14.02
N ILE A 223 -29.42 6.79 14.17
CA ILE A 223 -28.80 5.49 13.96
C ILE A 223 -28.31 5.33 12.51
N ASP A 224 -29.03 5.90 11.50
CA ASP A 224 -28.58 5.89 10.11
C ASP A 224 -27.26 6.66 9.94
N SER A 225 -27.15 7.83 10.56
CA SER A 225 -25.94 8.63 10.56
C SER A 225 -24.81 7.96 11.36
N ALA A 226 -25.13 7.34 12.49
CA ALA A 226 -24.17 6.59 13.29
C ALA A 226 -23.60 5.40 12.50
N GLU A 227 -24.42 4.66 11.78
CA GLU A 227 -23.96 3.58 10.90
C GLU A 227 -23.02 4.07 9.82
N LEU A 228 -23.35 5.17 9.13
CA LEU A 228 -22.48 5.80 8.12
C LEU A 228 -21.14 6.24 8.70
N LEU A 229 -21.16 6.92 9.85
CA LEU A 229 -19.95 7.34 10.55
C LEU A 229 -19.09 6.16 11.02
N LEU A 230 -19.72 5.03 11.36
CA LEU A 230 -19.06 3.83 11.85
C LEU A 230 -18.65 2.83 10.74
N VAL A 231 -18.99 3.09 9.48
CA VAL A 231 -18.62 2.24 8.32
C VAL A 231 -17.13 2.05 8.23
N HIS A 232 -16.37 3.12 8.40
CA HIS A 232 -14.91 3.12 8.20
C HIS A 232 -14.14 3.05 9.51
N PHE A 233 -13.00 2.37 9.48
CA PHE A 233 -12.07 2.35 10.61
C PHE A 233 -11.27 3.64 10.66
N GLU A 234 -11.19 4.22 11.86
CA GLU A 234 -10.37 5.41 12.09
C GLU A 234 -8.88 5.06 12.01
N ARG A 235 -8.12 5.99 11.48
CA ARG A 235 -6.67 5.90 11.50
C ARG A 235 -6.16 6.00 12.93
N LYS A 236 -5.18 5.17 13.30
CA LYS A 236 -4.46 5.31 14.56
C LYS A 236 -3.73 6.66 14.59
N VAL A 237 -4.17 7.54 15.46
CA VAL A 237 -3.51 8.84 15.65
C VAL A 237 -2.17 8.62 16.36
N THR A 238 -1.08 8.87 15.67
CA THR A 238 0.26 8.87 16.23
C THR A 238 0.76 10.31 16.35
N ARG A 239 1.23 10.69 17.54
CA ARG A 239 1.87 12.01 17.70
C ARG A 239 3.22 11.98 16.97
N SER A 240 3.42 12.91 16.05
CA SER A 240 4.71 13.10 15.41
C SER A 240 5.72 13.58 16.44
N MET A 241 6.86 12.89 16.54
CA MET A 241 7.99 13.32 17.37
C MET A 241 8.84 14.29 16.55
N PRO A 242 9.18 15.48 17.09
CA PRO A 242 10.03 16.43 16.37
C PRO A 242 11.46 15.92 16.27
N TRP A 243 12.05 16.04 15.10
CA TRP A 243 13.48 15.98 14.95
C TRP A 243 14.06 17.38 15.17
N ASN A 244 14.70 17.58 16.32
CA ASN A 244 15.29 18.87 16.70
C ASN A 244 16.68 18.98 16.12
N CYS A 245 16.94 20.02 15.35
CA CYS A 245 18.22 20.29 14.74
C CYS A 245 18.48 21.78 14.58
N MET A 246 19.75 22.16 14.46
CA MET A 246 20.16 23.50 14.11
C MET A 246 20.15 23.65 12.57
N LEU A 247 19.38 24.57 12.03
CA LEU A 247 19.52 25.04 10.66
C LEU A 247 20.65 26.05 10.60
N THR A 248 21.71 25.73 9.87
CA THR A 248 22.89 26.59 9.73
C THR A 248 22.94 27.18 8.33
N ILE A 249 23.13 28.50 8.24
CA ILE A 249 23.27 29.23 6.97
C ILE A 249 24.61 29.98 7.01
N GLY A 250 25.58 29.52 6.23
CA GLY A 250 26.94 29.98 6.32
C GLY A 250 27.54 29.77 7.71
N SER A 251 28.50 30.60 8.10
CA SER A 251 29.23 30.46 9.38
C SER A 251 28.57 31.18 10.57
N LYS A 252 27.61 32.08 10.31
CA LYS A 252 27.14 33.03 11.35
C LYS A 252 25.66 32.87 11.71
N LEU A 253 24.81 32.43 10.80
CA LEU A 253 23.37 32.34 11.06
C LEU A 253 23.00 30.92 11.47
N GLN A 254 22.47 30.82 12.70
CA GLN A 254 21.96 29.57 13.25
C GLN A 254 20.53 29.77 13.75
N ILE A 255 19.67 28.83 13.42
CA ILE A 255 18.24 28.83 13.80
C ILE A 255 17.92 27.48 14.41
N SER A 256 17.45 27.45 15.66
CA SER A 256 16.98 26.22 16.29
C SER A 256 15.64 25.82 15.67
N THR A 257 15.57 24.63 15.07
CA THR A 257 14.40 24.15 14.37
C THR A 257 13.88 22.84 14.95
N SER A 258 12.60 22.58 14.74
CA SER A 258 11.91 21.32 14.98
C SER A 258 11.26 20.86 13.67
N THR A 259 11.63 19.69 13.21
CA THR A 259 11.10 19.10 11.97
C THR A 259 10.10 18.02 12.31
N TYR A 260 8.92 18.10 11.73
CA TYR A 260 7.84 17.12 11.86
C TYR A 260 7.55 16.44 10.53
N VAL A 261 7.18 15.16 10.60
CA VAL A 261 6.65 14.45 9.43
C VAL A 261 5.24 14.98 9.15
N LEU A 262 5.01 15.49 7.94
CA LEU A 262 3.73 15.99 7.48
C LEU A 262 2.93 14.90 6.77
N ILE A 263 3.55 14.29 5.78
CA ILE A 263 3.00 13.17 5.01
C ILE A 263 4.02 12.05 5.03
N SER A 264 3.57 10.83 5.25
CA SER A 264 4.40 9.64 5.17
C SER A 264 3.58 8.50 4.60
N GLU A 265 4.25 7.52 4.04
CA GLU A 265 3.62 6.27 3.63
C GLU A 265 2.92 5.61 4.82
N GLU A 266 1.66 5.19 4.63
CA GLU A 266 0.92 4.44 5.63
C GLU A 266 1.35 2.98 5.58
N LYS A 267 1.88 2.49 6.70
CA LYS A 267 2.25 1.07 6.84
C LYS A 267 1.01 0.25 7.15
N GLY A 268 0.83 -0.85 6.42
CA GLY A 268 -0.20 -1.84 6.72
C GLY A 268 -0.02 -2.51 8.09
N LEU A 269 -0.98 -3.35 8.46
CA LEU A 269 -0.87 -4.17 9.67
C LEU A 269 0.34 -5.11 9.57
N SER A 270 1.08 -5.22 10.66
CA SER A 270 2.19 -6.16 10.73
C SER A 270 1.68 -7.60 10.63
N SER A 271 2.30 -8.40 9.76
CA SER A 271 2.02 -9.82 9.62
C SER A 271 3.15 -10.65 10.27
N PHE A 272 2.78 -11.80 10.79
CA PHE A 272 3.69 -12.76 11.38
C PHE A 272 3.41 -14.14 10.80
N LYS A 273 4.46 -14.94 10.59
CA LYS A 273 4.30 -16.36 10.28
C LYS A 273 4.04 -17.11 11.58
N THR A 274 3.06 -18.02 11.57
CA THR A 274 2.70 -18.88 12.69
C THR A 274 2.74 -20.33 12.25
N GLU A 275 2.84 -21.27 13.19
CA GLU A 275 2.71 -22.68 12.88
C GLU A 275 1.27 -23.03 12.51
N CYS A 276 1.09 -23.98 11.56
CA CYS A 276 -0.25 -24.45 11.17
C CYS A 276 -0.94 -25.21 12.29
N VAL A 277 -0.18 -25.90 13.15
CA VAL A 277 -0.72 -26.71 14.26
C VAL A 277 -1.01 -25.86 15.48
N ASP A 278 -0.12 -24.89 15.80
CA ASP A 278 -0.32 -23.93 16.89
C ASP A 278 -0.28 -22.48 16.33
N PRO A 279 -1.43 -21.86 16.08
CA PRO A 279 -1.50 -20.47 15.59
C PRO A 279 -0.92 -19.43 16.55
N ASN A 280 -0.66 -19.75 17.81
CA ASN A 280 -0.02 -18.85 18.77
C ASN A 280 1.50 -18.93 18.75
N ALA A 281 2.06 -19.97 18.16
CA ALA A 281 3.50 -20.15 18.00
C ALA A 281 4.01 -19.32 16.81
N VAL A 282 4.71 -18.22 17.08
CA VAL A 282 5.28 -17.35 16.05
C VAL A 282 6.57 -17.96 15.52
N VAL A 283 6.61 -18.23 14.22
CA VAL A 283 7.80 -18.72 13.51
C VAL A 283 8.79 -17.57 13.31
N LYS A 284 10.00 -17.71 13.83
CA LYS A 284 11.11 -16.77 13.60
C LYS A 284 11.94 -17.25 12.42
N LEU A 285 12.28 -16.33 11.53
CA LEU A 285 13.23 -16.62 10.46
C LEU A 285 14.63 -16.71 11.05
N LYS A 286 15.31 -17.83 10.84
CA LYS A 286 16.75 -18.03 11.13
C LYS A 286 17.46 -18.16 9.80
N THR A 287 18.57 -17.43 9.63
CA THR A 287 19.41 -17.54 8.44
C THR A 287 20.67 -18.32 8.85
N ASP A 288 20.87 -19.47 8.23
CA ASP A 288 22.06 -20.29 8.40
C ASP A 288 22.92 -20.19 7.15
N HIS A 289 24.23 -20.07 7.32
CA HIS A 289 25.19 -19.95 6.23
C HIS A 289 25.90 -21.26 6.04
N PHE A 290 26.03 -21.72 4.80
CA PHE A 290 26.72 -22.96 4.47
C PHE A 290 27.76 -22.72 3.38
N LYS A 291 28.87 -23.44 3.42
CA LYS A 291 29.81 -23.52 2.31
C LYS A 291 29.19 -24.32 1.16
N ASN A 292 29.74 -24.22 -0.05
CA ASN A 292 29.18 -24.76 -1.29
C ASN A 292 28.71 -26.22 -1.24
N ASP A 293 29.27 -27.04 -0.40
CA ASP A 293 28.94 -28.47 -0.23
C ASP A 293 27.79 -28.74 0.77
N LYS A 294 27.26 -27.70 1.42
CA LYS A 294 26.23 -27.77 2.48
C LYS A 294 26.58 -28.67 3.69
N LEU A 295 27.84 -29.13 3.77
CA LEU A 295 28.34 -30.01 4.85
C LEU A 295 29.00 -29.24 5.97
N TYR A 296 29.47 -28.03 5.68
CA TYR A 296 30.17 -27.19 6.63
C TYR A 296 29.42 -25.89 6.89
N GLU A 297 29.04 -25.66 8.14
CA GLU A 297 28.50 -24.40 8.62
C GLU A 297 29.65 -23.56 9.18
N PRO A 298 30.05 -22.45 8.53
CA PRO A 298 31.12 -21.60 9.00
C PRO A 298 30.71 -20.87 10.29
N ASP A 299 31.70 -20.69 11.18
CA ASP A 299 31.49 -19.85 12.36
C ASP A 299 31.19 -18.39 11.94
N PHE A 300 30.43 -17.67 12.77
CA PHE A 300 30.08 -16.29 12.46
C PHE A 300 31.31 -15.38 12.28
N GLU A 301 32.42 -15.71 12.93
CA GLU A 301 33.69 -14.97 12.85
C GLU A 301 34.41 -15.18 11.50
N ASP A 302 34.10 -16.28 10.80
CA ASP A 302 34.64 -16.58 9.47
C ASP A 302 33.83 -15.93 8.34
N LEU A 303 32.71 -15.25 8.67
CA LEU A 303 31.86 -14.59 7.71
C LEU A 303 32.27 -13.13 7.49
N ILE A 304 32.59 -12.80 6.26
CA ILE A 304 32.87 -11.43 5.84
C ILE A 304 31.73 -10.90 4.97
N LYS A 305 31.41 -9.61 5.08
CA LYS A 305 30.45 -8.97 4.18
C LYS A 305 31.02 -8.89 2.77
N GLY A 306 30.16 -9.10 1.78
CA GLY A 306 30.50 -8.91 0.39
C GLY A 306 29.41 -8.10 -0.34
N TYR A 307 29.81 -7.36 -1.34
CA TYR A 307 28.92 -6.62 -2.24
C TYR A 307 28.90 -7.27 -3.61
N MET A 308 27.73 -7.35 -4.21
CA MET A 308 27.60 -7.78 -5.60
C MET A 308 28.10 -6.70 -6.54
N TYR A 309 29.08 -7.02 -7.37
CA TYR A 309 29.49 -6.19 -8.49
C TYR A 309 29.37 -7.00 -9.79
N GLY A 310 28.32 -6.74 -10.53
CA GLY A 310 27.92 -7.62 -11.64
C GLY A 310 27.56 -9.02 -11.11
N SER A 311 28.24 -10.05 -11.59
CA SER A 311 28.07 -11.45 -11.15
C SER A 311 29.04 -11.88 -10.04
N THR A 312 29.96 -11.01 -9.64
CA THR A 312 31.02 -11.32 -8.68
C THR A 312 30.71 -10.72 -7.32
N VAL A 313 30.92 -11.50 -6.26
CA VAL A 313 30.86 -11.01 -4.88
C VAL A 313 32.24 -10.47 -4.51
N VAL A 314 32.31 -9.18 -4.25
CA VAL A 314 33.52 -8.49 -3.78
C VAL A 314 33.50 -8.49 -2.25
N PRO A 315 34.45 -9.16 -1.56
CA PRO A 315 34.49 -9.13 -0.11
C PRO A 315 34.84 -7.73 0.38
N TYR A 316 34.18 -7.33 1.47
CA TYR A 316 34.40 -6.04 2.11
C TYR A 316 34.82 -6.24 3.57
N ASP A 317 36.05 -5.92 3.87
CA ASP A 317 36.53 -5.94 5.24
C ASP A 317 36.14 -4.61 5.94
N SER A 318 35.59 -4.72 7.14
CA SER A 318 35.24 -3.54 7.96
C SER A 318 36.49 -2.74 8.41
N GLN A 319 37.67 -3.28 8.26
CA GLN A 319 38.93 -2.55 8.47
C GLN A 319 39.28 -1.61 7.32
N MET A 320 38.71 -1.84 6.12
CA MET A 320 38.77 -0.92 5.02
C MET A 320 37.69 0.16 5.24
N ASP A 321 38.03 1.25 5.87
CA ASP A 321 37.13 2.32 6.28
C ASP A 321 36.69 3.20 5.07
N PHE A 322 36.00 2.58 4.11
CA PHE A 322 35.44 3.26 2.94
C PHE A 322 34.10 3.96 3.23
N ASP A 323 33.54 3.78 4.41
CA ASP A 323 32.29 4.43 4.76
C ASP A 323 32.49 5.94 4.92
N TYR A 324 31.74 6.72 4.14
CA TYR A 324 31.72 8.16 4.29
C TYR A 324 31.16 8.56 5.66
N LYS A 325 31.99 9.21 6.48
CA LYS A 325 31.59 9.72 7.80
C LYS A 325 31.03 11.13 7.65
N SER A 326 29.74 11.27 7.70
CA SER A 326 29.03 12.54 7.55
C SER A 326 29.13 13.45 8.78
N GLY A 327 29.67 12.94 9.90
CA GLY A 327 29.80 13.68 11.16
C GLY A 327 28.51 13.80 11.95
N GLU A 328 28.36 14.90 12.65
CA GLU A 328 27.21 15.14 13.56
C GLU A 328 25.91 15.41 12.81
N GLN A 329 24.77 15.18 13.47
CA GLN A 329 23.47 15.53 12.90
C GLN A 329 23.41 17.02 12.55
N CYS A 330 22.96 17.34 11.35
CA CYS A 330 22.88 18.72 10.88
C CYS A 330 21.79 18.93 9.83
N LEU A 331 21.37 20.18 9.72
CA LEU A 331 20.61 20.71 8.59
C LEU A 331 21.37 21.98 8.12
N SER A 332 22.17 21.83 7.09
CA SER A 332 23.08 22.88 6.64
C SER A 332 22.67 23.41 5.27
N CYS A 333 22.42 24.70 5.18
CA CYS A 333 22.12 25.35 3.91
C CYS A 333 23.33 25.33 2.99
N LEU A 334 23.14 24.80 1.78
CA LEU A 334 24.13 24.85 0.70
C LEU A 334 23.99 26.13 -0.12
N GLY A 335 22.75 26.60 -0.33
CA GLY A 335 22.46 27.78 -1.13
C GLY A 335 20.98 27.94 -1.39
N PHE A 336 20.68 28.88 -2.29
CA PHE A 336 19.32 29.17 -2.74
C PHE A 336 19.25 29.10 -4.24
N THR A 337 18.14 28.66 -4.79
CA THR A 337 17.87 28.60 -6.22
C THR A 337 16.46 29.09 -6.51
N ALA A 338 16.18 29.56 -7.72
CA ALA A 338 14.83 29.92 -8.12
C ALA A 338 13.90 28.70 -8.02
N ALA A 339 12.66 28.92 -7.60
CA ALA A 339 11.68 27.82 -7.41
C ALA A 339 11.47 27.00 -8.69
N GLY A 340 11.45 27.65 -9.86
CA GLY A 340 11.31 26.99 -11.17
C GLY A 340 12.47 26.08 -11.58
N ASN A 341 13.63 26.14 -10.90
CA ASN A 341 14.76 25.24 -11.17
C ASN A 341 14.59 23.86 -10.53
N ILE A 342 13.64 23.71 -9.59
CA ILE A 342 13.35 22.44 -8.94
C ILE A 342 12.13 21.82 -9.62
N LEU A 343 12.39 20.89 -10.54
CA LEU A 343 11.35 20.16 -11.22
C LEU A 343 10.75 19.11 -10.28
N GLU A 344 9.46 18.79 -10.45
CA GLU A 344 8.77 17.81 -9.62
C GLU A 344 9.38 16.41 -9.73
N GLU A 345 9.90 16.04 -10.90
CA GLU A 345 10.61 14.79 -11.14
C GLU A 345 11.91 14.61 -10.34
N TYR A 346 12.47 15.68 -9.80
CA TYR A 346 13.66 15.63 -8.94
C TYR A 346 13.30 15.38 -7.46
N LEU A 347 12.03 15.45 -7.12
CA LEU A 347 11.56 15.20 -5.77
C LEU A 347 11.40 13.71 -5.52
N CYS A 348 11.99 13.22 -4.44
CA CYS A 348 11.94 11.82 -4.06
C CYS A 348 11.71 11.66 -2.55
N GLY A 349 11.86 10.42 -2.06
CA GLY A 349 11.72 10.10 -0.65
C GLY A 349 10.33 9.63 -0.25
N THR A 350 10.21 9.10 0.96
CA THR A 350 9.00 8.44 1.47
C THR A 350 8.04 9.37 2.19
N GLY A 351 8.28 10.67 2.18
CA GLY A 351 7.41 11.61 2.87
C GLY A 351 7.87 13.06 2.84
N THR A 352 6.93 13.92 3.17
CA THR A 352 7.14 15.37 3.28
C THR A 352 7.29 15.76 4.74
N HIS A 353 8.16 16.71 5.01
CA HIS A 353 8.42 17.21 6.35
C HIS A 353 8.14 18.70 6.44
N VAL A 354 7.78 19.17 7.62
CA VAL A 354 7.64 20.60 7.94
C VAL A 354 8.68 20.99 8.97
N VAL A 355 9.42 22.04 8.65
CA VAL A 355 10.43 22.64 9.51
C VAL A 355 9.86 23.94 10.10
N VAL A 356 9.79 24.01 11.43
CA VAL A 356 9.32 25.17 12.19
C VAL A 356 10.39 25.59 13.19
N ALA A 357 10.30 26.80 13.71
CA ALA A 357 11.17 27.21 14.80
C ALA A 357 10.92 26.33 16.05
N LYS A 358 11.98 26.07 16.81
CA LYS A 358 11.85 25.32 18.06
C LYS A 358 10.95 26.10 19.02
N LYS A 359 10.01 25.40 19.64
CA LYS A 359 9.11 25.95 20.66
C LYS A 359 9.92 26.62 21.77
N ASP A 360 9.41 27.70 22.30
CA ASP A 360 10.00 28.49 23.38
C ASP A 360 11.33 29.22 23.04
N CYS A 361 11.58 29.47 21.72
CA CYS A 361 12.74 30.22 21.23
C CYS A 361 12.32 31.38 20.29
N ALA A 362 11.88 32.49 20.87
CA ALA A 362 11.41 33.68 20.13
C ALA A 362 12.45 34.21 19.11
N ALA A 363 13.76 34.15 19.45
CA ALA A 363 14.82 34.56 18.55
C ALA A 363 14.89 33.67 17.27
N SER A 364 14.68 32.36 17.40
CA SER A 364 14.65 31.44 16.26
C SER A 364 13.39 31.64 15.44
N GLU A 365 12.26 31.91 16.07
CA GLU A 365 10.99 32.20 15.41
C GLU A 365 11.09 33.46 14.54
N ALA A 366 11.62 34.56 15.10
CA ALA A 366 11.83 35.80 14.37
C ALA A 366 12.80 35.61 13.17
N LYS A 367 13.91 34.90 13.38
CA LYS A 367 14.89 34.60 12.32
C LYS A 367 14.29 33.76 11.20
N LEU A 368 13.56 32.67 11.56
CA LEU A 368 12.93 31.78 10.58
C LEU A 368 11.85 32.52 9.78
N THR A 369 11.02 33.32 10.46
CA THR A 369 9.97 34.12 9.82
C THR A 369 10.55 35.13 8.84
N ALA A 370 11.62 35.85 9.21
CA ALA A 370 12.31 36.78 8.33
C ALA A 370 12.91 36.07 7.08
N LEU A 371 13.54 34.91 7.30
CA LEU A 371 14.07 34.09 6.24
C LEU A 371 12.98 33.64 5.24
N ILE A 372 11.87 33.11 5.74
CA ILE A 372 10.74 32.63 4.93
C ILE A 372 10.15 33.77 4.10
N LYS A 373 9.95 34.95 4.71
CA LYS A 373 9.46 36.14 3.98
C LYS A 373 10.41 36.54 2.85
N ALA A 374 11.71 36.62 3.12
CA ALA A 374 12.71 36.94 2.11
C ALA A 374 12.75 35.90 0.96
N MET A 375 12.63 34.63 1.29
CA MET A 375 12.57 33.57 0.27
C MET A 375 11.33 33.67 -0.61
N LEU A 376 10.18 34.04 -0.04
CA LEU A 376 8.93 34.26 -0.80
C LEU A 376 9.01 35.50 -1.69
N GLU A 377 9.58 36.59 -1.19
CA GLU A 377 9.77 37.83 -1.96
C GLU A 377 10.69 37.60 -3.17
N LEU A 378 11.71 36.76 -3.02
CA LEU A 378 12.69 36.47 -4.07
C LEU A 378 12.32 35.26 -4.93
N ASP A 379 11.21 34.57 -4.64
CA ASP A 379 10.78 33.32 -5.30
C ASP A 379 11.89 32.25 -5.34
N VAL A 380 12.52 32.00 -4.19
CA VAL A 380 13.63 31.05 -4.07
C VAL A 380 13.35 29.94 -3.09
N VAL A 381 13.98 28.80 -3.36
CA VAL A 381 13.98 27.60 -2.53
C VAL A 381 15.38 27.39 -1.96
N MET A 382 15.46 26.99 -0.71
CA MET A 382 16.73 26.68 -0.05
C MET A 382 17.10 25.21 -0.32
N ILE A 383 18.33 24.98 -0.74
CA ILE A 383 18.93 23.65 -0.83
C ILE A 383 19.78 23.42 0.42
N ALA A 384 19.56 22.31 1.09
CA ALA A 384 20.28 21.99 2.31
C ALA A 384 20.69 20.51 2.38
N THR A 385 21.81 20.26 3.04
CA THR A 385 22.24 18.91 3.43
C THR A 385 21.61 18.54 4.77
N LYS A 386 21.00 17.34 4.83
CA LYS A 386 20.44 16.76 6.04
C LYS A 386 21.22 15.52 6.45
N VAL A 387 21.76 15.53 7.66
CA VAL A 387 22.31 14.36 8.34
C VAL A 387 21.39 14.05 9.53
N TYR A 388 20.63 12.96 9.44
CA TYR A 388 19.58 12.66 10.42
C TYR A 388 20.12 12.28 11.79
N ARG A 389 21.15 11.47 11.83
CA ARG A 389 21.92 11.07 13.02
C ARG A 389 23.40 11.07 12.68
N ARG A 390 24.26 11.10 13.67
CA ARG A 390 25.70 10.99 13.48
C ARG A 390 26.08 9.87 12.53
N ASP A 391 26.92 10.18 11.57
CA ASP A 391 27.45 9.26 10.56
C ASP A 391 26.40 8.52 9.69
N THR A 392 25.16 9.05 9.59
CA THR A 392 24.20 8.58 8.60
C THR A 392 24.48 9.19 7.24
N LYS A 393 24.08 8.50 6.16
CA LYS A 393 24.23 9.00 4.78
C LYS A 393 23.58 10.37 4.65
N PRO A 394 24.30 11.38 4.15
CA PRO A 394 23.74 12.72 3.92
C PRO A 394 22.71 12.67 2.80
N LYS A 395 21.67 13.49 2.93
CA LYS A 395 20.60 13.63 1.94
C LYS A 395 20.48 15.10 1.56
N ILE A 396 20.26 15.37 0.30
CA ILE A 396 20.00 16.72 -0.18
C ILE A 396 18.49 16.98 -0.07
N GLN A 397 18.15 18.15 0.44
CA GLN A 397 16.76 18.55 0.70
C GLN A 397 16.48 19.89 0.05
N ALA A 398 15.30 20.01 -0.56
CA ALA A 398 14.71 21.27 -0.96
C ALA A 398 13.74 21.76 0.14
N LEU A 399 13.92 23.00 0.59
CA LEU A 399 13.07 23.62 1.61
C LEU A 399 12.30 24.77 0.96
N PHE A 400 11.00 24.54 0.77
CA PHE A 400 10.08 25.50 0.15
C PHE A 400 9.48 26.40 1.24
N PRO A 401 9.50 27.72 1.07
CA PRO A 401 8.83 28.63 2.00
C PRO A 401 7.31 28.50 1.87
N THR A 402 6.63 28.32 2.99
CA THR A 402 5.18 28.08 3.00
C THR A 402 4.52 28.72 4.21
N PHE A 403 3.28 29.18 4.07
CA PHE A 403 2.41 29.53 5.20
C PHE A 403 1.34 28.46 5.36
N ARG A 404 1.28 27.86 6.55
CA ARG A 404 0.21 26.93 6.93
C ARG A 404 -0.60 27.50 8.05
N ARG A 405 -1.91 27.61 7.87
CA ARG A 405 -2.81 28.21 8.90
C ARG A 405 -2.23 29.51 9.49
N ARG A 406 -1.67 30.38 8.65
CA ARG A 406 -1.00 31.65 9.02
C ARG A 406 0.36 31.51 9.73
N PHE A 407 0.89 30.29 9.95
CA PHE A 407 2.21 30.09 10.52
C PHE A 407 3.27 29.92 9.42
N PRO A 408 4.38 30.68 9.49
CA PRO A 408 5.49 30.53 8.57
C PRO A 408 6.23 29.22 8.84
N CYS A 409 6.47 28.43 7.81
CA CYS A 409 7.18 27.17 7.91
C CYS A 409 7.93 26.87 6.60
N LEU A 410 8.89 25.94 6.64
CA LEU A 410 9.53 25.42 5.46
C LEU A 410 9.03 24.00 5.20
N THR A 411 8.51 23.75 4.01
CA THR A 411 8.18 22.40 3.56
C THR A 411 9.44 21.76 2.98
N MET A 412 9.90 20.68 3.59
CA MET A 412 11.14 20.01 3.24
C MET A 412 10.86 18.71 2.47
N LEU A 413 11.46 18.60 1.29
CA LEU A 413 11.36 17.46 0.37
C LEU A 413 12.77 16.99 0.01
N GLU A 414 12.95 15.70 -0.17
CA GLU A 414 14.22 15.09 -0.57
C GLU A 414 14.44 15.22 -2.07
N LEU A 415 15.66 15.56 -2.48
CA LEU A 415 16.09 15.62 -3.87
C LEU A 415 16.89 14.37 -4.24
N VAL A 416 16.72 13.90 -5.47
CA VAL A 416 17.52 12.80 -6.03
C VAL A 416 18.96 13.23 -6.27
N PHE A 417 19.89 12.27 -6.21
CA PHE A 417 21.23 12.43 -6.75
C PHE A 417 21.24 12.16 -8.26
N GLN A 418 22.23 12.70 -8.97
CA GLN A 418 22.33 12.54 -10.43
C GLN A 418 22.37 11.08 -10.86
N GLU A 419 23.03 10.21 -10.08
CA GLU A 419 23.16 8.78 -10.37
C GLU A 419 21.85 8.01 -10.24
N GLU A 420 20.85 8.57 -9.55
CA GLU A 420 19.52 7.97 -9.39
C GLU A 420 18.59 8.34 -10.55
N VAL A 421 18.98 9.32 -11.40
CA VAL A 421 18.16 9.77 -12.52
C VAL A 421 18.34 8.86 -13.72
N ALA A 422 17.27 8.14 -14.11
CA ALA A 422 17.28 7.34 -15.32
C ALA A 422 17.05 8.19 -16.57
N LEU A 423 18.04 8.22 -17.46
CA LEU A 423 17.93 8.92 -18.75
C LEU A 423 17.18 8.04 -19.74
N LEU A 424 15.86 8.11 -19.75
CA LEU A 424 15.01 7.38 -20.70
C LEU A 424 14.88 8.19 -21.99
N LYS A 425 15.13 7.51 -23.13
CA LYS A 425 14.90 8.09 -24.46
C LYS A 425 13.55 7.60 -24.98
N PHE A 426 12.65 8.53 -25.19
CA PHE A 426 11.34 8.25 -25.78
C PHE A 426 11.33 8.64 -27.24
N PRO A 427 10.57 7.95 -28.11
CA PRO A 427 10.35 8.38 -29.47
C PRO A 427 9.61 9.73 -29.48
N PRO A 428 9.83 10.58 -30.48
CA PRO A 428 9.19 11.89 -30.55
C PRO A 428 7.67 11.74 -30.69
N LEU A 429 6.91 12.40 -29.83
CA LEU A 429 5.43 12.40 -29.84
C LEU A 429 4.88 13.17 -31.06
N LEU A 430 5.64 14.14 -31.59
CA LEU A 430 5.22 15.04 -32.67
C LEU A 430 5.54 14.48 -34.08
N SER A 431 5.53 13.18 -34.29
CA SER A 431 5.70 12.63 -35.63
C SER A 431 4.41 12.80 -36.44
N ASN A 432 4.51 13.18 -37.72
CA ASN A 432 3.34 13.35 -38.60
C ASN A 432 2.50 12.07 -38.74
N ARG A 433 3.07 10.90 -38.48
CA ARG A 433 2.38 9.60 -38.54
C ARG A 433 1.37 9.40 -37.41
N HIS A 434 1.60 10.01 -36.26
CA HIS A 434 0.77 9.85 -35.06
C HIS A 434 0.06 11.14 -34.67
N LYS A 435 -0.01 12.12 -35.57
CA LYS A 435 -0.70 13.37 -35.30
C LYS A 435 -2.20 13.10 -35.27
N PRO A 436 -2.88 13.35 -34.13
CA PRO A 436 -4.32 13.22 -34.05
C PRO A 436 -5.04 14.19 -34.97
N THR A 437 -6.25 13.86 -35.36
CA THR A 437 -7.15 14.75 -36.08
C THR A 437 -7.83 15.72 -35.12
N ASP A 438 -8.33 16.85 -35.63
CA ASP A 438 -9.04 17.83 -34.80
C ASP A 438 -10.27 17.22 -34.08
N ALA A 439 -10.98 16.31 -34.75
CA ALA A 439 -12.09 15.57 -34.14
C ALA A 439 -11.63 14.65 -32.99
N GLN A 440 -10.44 14.06 -33.09
CA GLN A 440 -9.87 13.25 -32.02
C GLN A 440 -9.44 14.11 -30.80
N TYR A 441 -8.87 15.29 -31.05
CA TYR A 441 -8.59 16.26 -29.98
C TYR A 441 -9.85 16.70 -29.26
N GLU A 442 -10.87 17.11 -30.00
CA GLU A 442 -12.15 17.55 -29.43
C GLU A 442 -12.84 16.45 -28.60
N ALA A 443 -12.77 15.20 -29.04
CA ALA A 443 -13.35 14.07 -28.29
C ALA A 443 -12.59 13.80 -26.97
N VAL A 444 -11.26 13.95 -26.98
CA VAL A 444 -10.44 13.82 -25.77
C VAL A 444 -10.69 14.98 -24.81
N ASP A 445 -10.76 16.21 -25.29
CA ASP A 445 -11.08 17.38 -24.47
C ASP A 445 -12.45 17.23 -23.81
N LYS A 446 -13.50 16.83 -24.56
CA LYS A 446 -14.82 16.52 -24.00
C LYS A 446 -14.76 15.44 -22.89
N LEU A 447 -13.91 14.42 -23.07
CA LEU A 447 -13.75 13.38 -22.04
C LEU A 447 -13.08 13.95 -20.79
N ILE A 448 -12.04 14.76 -20.92
CA ILE A 448 -11.35 15.39 -19.80
C ILE A 448 -12.32 16.25 -19.00
N ASP A 449 -13.10 17.12 -19.68
CA ASP A 449 -14.10 17.97 -19.03
C ASP A 449 -15.22 17.15 -18.36
N ALA A 450 -15.65 16.05 -19.01
CA ALA A 450 -16.65 15.16 -18.43
C ALA A 450 -16.14 14.38 -17.22
N MET A 451 -14.84 14.16 -17.09
CA MET A 451 -14.23 13.42 -15.99
C MET A 451 -13.64 14.32 -14.89
N ASP A 452 -13.95 15.62 -14.89
CA ASP A 452 -13.52 16.51 -13.83
C ASP A 452 -14.07 16.07 -12.47
N LEU A 453 -13.15 15.79 -11.53
CA LEU A 453 -13.46 15.33 -10.18
C LEU A 453 -13.95 16.45 -9.25
N MET A 454 -13.73 17.71 -9.60
CA MET A 454 -14.14 18.86 -8.79
C MET A 454 -15.66 18.99 -8.68
N ASP A 455 -16.42 18.38 -9.60
CA ASP A 455 -17.88 18.29 -9.58
C ASP A 455 -18.35 16.83 -9.67
N GLY A 456 -17.71 15.95 -8.90
CA GLY A 456 -17.93 14.51 -8.94
C GLY A 456 -18.94 13.96 -7.93
N LEU A 457 -19.34 14.74 -6.92
CA LEU A 457 -20.29 14.32 -5.89
C LEU A 457 -21.55 15.23 -5.90
N ASP A 458 -22.69 14.61 -5.58
CA ASP A 458 -23.93 15.32 -5.26
C ASP A 458 -24.04 15.42 -3.73
N ASP A 459 -23.13 16.16 -3.10
CA ASP A 459 -23.13 16.32 -1.65
C ASP A 459 -23.84 17.61 -1.25
N GLU A 460 -24.87 17.48 -0.43
CA GLU A 460 -25.60 18.61 0.15
C GLU A 460 -24.74 19.44 1.11
N THR A 461 -23.58 18.91 1.53
CA THR A 461 -22.64 19.55 2.48
C THR A 461 -21.65 20.53 1.83
N GLY A 462 -21.78 20.83 0.54
CA GLY A 462 -21.02 21.88 -0.13
C GLY A 462 -19.71 21.48 -0.80
N SER A 463 -19.10 20.32 -0.48
CA SER A 463 -17.91 19.82 -1.18
C SER A 463 -18.30 18.90 -2.31
N LYS A 464 -18.20 19.40 -3.54
CA LYS A 464 -18.51 18.64 -4.76
C LYS A 464 -17.35 17.79 -5.25
N GLU A 465 -16.13 17.98 -4.69
CA GLU A 465 -14.92 17.27 -5.07
C GLU A 465 -14.99 15.80 -4.66
N ALA A 466 -14.88 14.89 -5.65
CA ALA A 466 -14.67 13.47 -5.41
C ALA A 466 -13.20 13.21 -5.10
N PHE A 467 -12.91 12.26 -4.21
CA PHE A 467 -11.55 11.86 -3.81
C PHE A 467 -10.70 13.00 -3.21
N ALA A 468 -11.31 13.93 -2.49
CA ALA A 468 -10.56 14.92 -1.72
C ALA A 468 -9.53 14.22 -0.82
N LEU A 469 -8.25 14.60 -0.91
CA LEU A 469 -7.13 13.90 -0.27
C LEU A 469 -7.30 13.70 1.24
N HIS A 470 -7.89 14.68 1.93
CA HIS A 470 -8.10 14.63 3.38
C HIS A 470 -9.30 13.74 3.78
N LYS A 471 -10.20 13.41 2.84
CA LYS A 471 -11.40 12.58 3.07
C LYS A 471 -11.25 11.17 2.50
N THR A 472 -10.35 10.95 1.54
CA THR A 472 -10.17 9.65 0.87
C THR A 472 -9.45 8.66 1.77
N LEU A 473 -10.10 7.54 2.05
CA LEU A 473 -9.55 6.45 2.85
C LEU A 473 -8.82 5.43 1.98
N ASN A 474 -7.85 4.73 2.56
CA ASN A 474 -7.17 3.63 1.87
C ASN A 474 -8.05 2.37 1.88
N PRO A 475 -8.61 1.93 0.72
CA PRO A 475 -9.54 0.82 0.67
C PRO A 475 -8.90 -0.52 1.05
N ILE A 476 -7.60 -0.71 0.79
CA ILE A 476 -6.86 -1.91 1.17
C ILE A 476 -6.80 -2.04 2.69
N HIS A 477 -6.47 -0.97 3.40
CA HIS A 477 -6.44 -0.97 4.87
C HIS A 477 -7.83 -1.19 5.46
N GLN A 478 -8.86 -0.55 4.91
CA GLN A 478 -10.23 -0.73 5.35
C GLN A 478 -10.70 -2.18 5.18
N HIS A 479 -10.45 -2.77 4.01
CA HIS A 479 -10.77 -4.18 3.76
C HIS A 479 -9.98 -5.13 4.69
N MET A 480 -8.70 -4.85 4.91
CA MET A 480 -7.86 -5.65 5.82
C MET A 480 -8.38 -5.60 7.27
N TYR A 481 -8.74 -4.43 7.78
CA TYR A 481 -9.36 -4.30 9.11
C TYR A 481 -10.68 -5.10 9.22
N ARG A 482 -11.54 -5.00 8.20
CA ARG A 482 -12.80 -5.78 8.14
C ARG A 482 -12.54 -7.29 8.11
N THR A 483 -11.59 -7.72 7.30
CA THR A 483 -11.20 -9.13 7.17
C THR A 483 -10.64 -9.68 8.48
N VAL A 484 -9.76 -8.94 9.15
CA VAL A 484 -9.20 -9.32 10.45
C VAL A 484 -10.31 -9.40 11.52
N ALA A 485 -11.19 -8.38 11.56
CA ALA A 485 -12.32 -8.37 12.48
C ALA A 485 -13.27 -9.56 12.26
N HIS A 486 -13.61 -9.84 10.99
CA HIS A 486 -14.44 -10.99 10.64
C HIS A 486 -13.81 -12.32 11.08
N ARG A 487 -12.53 -12.53 10.75
CA ARG A 487 -11.82 -13.76 11.12
C ARG A 487 -11.66 -13.91 12.63
N ALA A 488 -11.48 -12.81 13.37
CA ALA A 488 -11.36 -12.84 14.83
C ALA A 488 -12.68 -13.22 15.51
N ILE A 489 -13.83 -12.85 14.93
CA ILE A 489 -15.15 -13.19 15.42
C ILE A 489 -15.57 -14.59 14.93
N HIS A 490 -15.35 -14.87 13.65
CA HIS A 490 -15.74 -16.10 12.96
C HIS A 490 -14.52 -16.88 12.42
N PRO A 491 -13.76 -17.60 13.26
CA PRO A 491 -12.49 -18.21 12.87
C PRO A 491 -12.56 -19.21 11.71
N LYS A 492 -13.71 -19.88 11.55
CA LYS A 492 -13.93 -20.93 10.54
C LYS A 492 -14.72 -20.47 9.31
N ALA A 493 -15.28 -19.26 9.32
CA ALA A 493 -16.06 -18.76 8.19
C ALA A 493 -15.15 -18.39 7.00
N PRO A 494 -15.65 -18.43 5.76
CA PRO A 494 -14.91 -17.90 4.61
C PRO A 494 -14.63 -16.41 4.79
N LEU A 495 -13.58 -15.92 4.13
CA LEU A 495 -13.26 -14.49 4.19
C LEU A 495 -14.36 -13.68 3.49
N PRO A 496 -14.70 -12.49 4.01
CA PRO A 496 -15.70 -11.64 3.38
C PRO A 496 -15.17 -11.11 2.05
N ALA A 497 -16.05 -10.98 1.07
CA ALA A 497 -15.76 -10.24 -0.15
C ALA A 497 -15.54 -8.74 0.17
N MET A 498 -14.94 -8.02 -0.75
CA MET A 498 -14.83 -6.57 -0.62
C MET A 498 -16.23 -5.95 -0.71
N ASP A 499 -16.59 -5.13 0.27
CA ASP A 499 -17.88 -4.45 0.31
C ASP A 499 -17.99 -3.43 -0.82
N GLU A 500 -19.21 -3.22 -1.28
CA GLU A 500 -19.50 -2.26 -2.36
C GLU A 500 -19.08 -0.82 -1.99
N GLU A 501 -19.26 -0.43 -0.73
CA GLU A 501 -18.81 0.88 -0.23
C GLU A 501 -17.29 1.09 -0.36
N LEU A 502 -16.48 0.04 -0.11
CA LEU A 502 -15.04 0.10 -0.31
C LEU A 502 -14.67 0.11 -1.78
N ARG A 503 -15.46 -0.57 -2.62
CA ARG A 503 -15.25 -0.56 -4.07
C ARG A 503 -15.50 0.84 -4.63
N GLN A 504 -16.49 1.56 -4.14
CA GLN A 504 -16.77 2.95 -4.53
C GLN A 504 -15.62 3.92 -4.23
N LEU A 505 -14.72 3.59 -3.26
CA LEU A 505 -13.52 4.40 -3.00
C LEU A 505 -12.45 4.33 -4.12
N VAL A 506 -12.55 3.37 -5.04
CA VAL A 506 -11.61 3.18 -6.16
C VAL A 506 -12.29 3.17 -7.52
N ASP A 507 -13.60 3.13 -7.55
CA ASP A 507 -14.39 3.20 -8.78
C ASP A 507 -14.69 4.65 -9.20
N VAL A 508 -14.96 4.83 -10.47
CA VAL A 508 -15.39 6.12 -10.99
C VAL A 508 -16.73 6.49 -10.36
N PRO A 509 -16.88 7.69 -9.78
CA PRO A 509 -18.15 8.15 -9.20
C PRO A 509 -19.30 8.04 -10.19
N SER A 510 -20.50 7.69 -9.72
CA SER A 510 -21.67 7.45 -10.56
C SER A 510 -22.00 8.65 -11.46
N LYS A 511 -21.96 9.86 -10.90
CA LYS A 511 -22.18 11.11 -11.64
C LYS A 511 -21.20 11.31 -12.79
N ILE A 512 -19.91 11.06 -12.54
CA ILE A 512 -18.88 11.15 -13.58
C ILE A 512 -19.04 10.05 -14.63
N ARG A 513 -19.37 8.83 -14.20
CA ARG A 513 -19.62 7.70 -15.09
C ARG A 513 -20.77 7.97 -16.05
N GLU A 514 -21.86 8.58 -15.59
CA GLU A 514 -22.99 8.97 -16.42
C GLU A 514 -22.62 10.10 -17.39
N ARG A 515 -21.97 11.15 -16.88
CA ARG A 515 -21.57 12.32 -17.67
C ARG A 515 -20.54 11.99 -18.76
N SER A 516 -19.62 11.06 -18.48
CA SER A 516 -18.55 10.68 -19.41
C SER A 516 -18.94 9.61 -20.45
N LYS A 517 -20.13 9.02 -20.32
CA LYS A 517 -20.55 7.88 -21.17
C LYS A 517 -20.54 8.19 -22.66
N GLU A 518 -21.11 9.34 -23.05
CA GLU A 518 -21.16 9.76 -24.47
C GLU A 518 -19.76 10.03 -25.03
N ALA A 519 -18.92 10.78 -24.27
CA ALA A 519 -17.54 11.06 -24.67
C ALA A 519 -16.68 9.80 -24.81
N LEU A 520 -16.92 8.79 -23.98
CA LEU A 520 -16.24 7.49 -24.07
C LEU A 520 -16.67 6.71 -25.32
N GLU A 521 -17.92 6.79 -25.72
CA GLU A 521 -18.42 6.17 -26.98
C GLU A 521 -17.81 6.86 -28.21
N ASP A 522 -17.73 8.19 -28.19
CA ASP A 522 -17.07 8.95 -29.26
C ASP A 522 -15.59 8.57 -29.41
N ILE A 523 -14.86 8.45 -28.30
CA ILE A 523 -13.46 8.02 -28.32
C ILE A 523 -13.31 6.58 -28.85
N LYS A 524 -14.16 5.63 -28.45
CA LYS A 524 -14.12 4.25 -28.98
C LYS A 524 -14.30 4.22 -30.49
N ASN A 525 -15.14 5.09 -31.03
CA ASN A 525 -15.39 5.20 -32.47
C ASN A 525 -14.21 5.83 -33.21
N LEU A 526 -13.57 6.85 -32.62
CA LEU A 526 -12.46 7.59 -33.24
C LEU A 526 -11.10 6.92 -33.07
N PHE A 527 -10.96 6.04 -32.06
CA PHE A 527 -9.73 5.28 -31.76
C PHE A 527 -10.03 3.78 -31.69
N PRO A 528 -10.35 3.12 -32.83
CA PRO A 528 -10.64 1.70 -32.82
C PRO A 528 -9.44 0.89 -32.38
N LEU A 529 -9.58 0.13 -31.30
CA LEU A 529 -8.53 -0.76 -30.80
C LEU A 529 -8.46 -2.00 -31.71
N LYS A 530 -7.24 -2.37 -32.12
CA LYS A 530 -6.95 -3.62 -32.80
C LYS A 530 -6.31 -4.60 -31.81
N GLU A 531 -6.85 -5.79 -31.73
CA GLU A 531 -6.19 -6.85 -30.97
C GLU A 531 -4.84 -7.18 -31.60
N LEU A 532 -3.78 -7.03 -30.85
CA LEU A 532 -2.46 -7.50 -31.24
C LEU A 532 -2.41 -9.01 -31.02
N LYS A 533 -2.24 -9.77 -32.09
CA LYS A 533 -1.94 -11.19 -31.95
C LYS A 533 -0.56 -11.33 -31.31
N VAL A 534 -0.52 -11.85 -30.11
CA VAL A 534 0.72 -12.11 -29.39
C VAL A 534 1.49 -13.19 -30.12
N ASN A 535 2.65 -12.85 -30.68
CA ASN A 535 3.53 -13.79 -31.38
C ASN A 535 3.81 -15.02 -30.48
N ALA A 536 3.88 -16.20 -31.07
CA ALA A 536 4.19 -17.44 -30.38
C ALA A 536 5.50 -17.35 -29.55
N GLN A 537 6.45 -16.52 -29.98
CA GLN A 537 7.71 -16.23 -29.27
C GLN A 537 7.50 -15.48 -27.94
N LEU A 538 6.58 -14.50 -27.88
CA LEU A 538 6.21 -13.81 -26.62
C LEU A 538 5.46 -14.74 -25.67
N LYS A 539 4.63 -15.65 -26.16
CA LYS A 539 3.98 -16.69 -25.35
C LYS A 539 4.99 -17.64 -24.71
N TRP A 540 6.04 -17.98 -25.46
CA TRP A 540 7.11 -18.84 -24.92
C TRP A 540 7.96 -18.11 -23.87
N LEU A 541 8.34 -16.84 -24.09
CA LEU A 541 9.03 -15.99 -23.11
C LEU A 541 8.21 -15.80 -21.81
N GLN A 542 6.90 -15.64 -21.92
CA GLN A 542 6.01 -15.57 -20.75
C GLN A 542 5.88 -16.93 -20.05
N LYS A 543 5.98 -18.04 -20.77
CA LYS A 543 5.92 -19.38 -20.21
C LYS A 543 7.22 -19.76 -19.50
N THR A 544 8.38 -19.38 -20.03
CA THR A 544 9.69 -19.56 -19.39
C THR A 544 9.88 -18.65 -18.18
N ALA A 545 9.41 -17.40 -18.24
CA ALA A 545 9.41 -16.49 -17.09
C ALA A 545 8.51 -17.00 -15.94
N LYS A 546 7.40 -17.67 -16.23
CA LYS A 546 6.53 -18.30 -15.22
C LYS A 546 7.11 -19.58 -14.60
N ILE A 547 8.02 -20.25 -15.29
CA ILE A 547 8.68 -21.46 -14.77
C ILE A 547 9.79 -21.11 -13.75
N ASN A 548 10.37 -19.92 -13.85
CA ASN A 548 11.43 -19.45 -12.93
C ASN A 548 10.94 -18.73 -11.67
N VAL A 549 9.62 -18.55 -11.52
CA VAL A 549 8.99 -18.03 -10.30
C VAL A 549 7.99 -19.08 -9.84
N GLN A 550 8.44 -20.09 -9.13
CA GLN A 550 7.56 -20.81 -8.21
C GLN A 550 7.52 -20.03 -6.89
N PRO A 551 6.38 -19.45 -6.54
CA PRO A 551 6.06 -19.27 -5.14
C PRO A 551 5.34 -20.55 -4.70
N ASP A 552 5.87 -21.20 -3.68
CA ASP A 552 5.10 -22.17 -2.91
C ASP A 552 3.81 -21.52 -2.40
N GLY A 553 2.67 -22.15 -2.66
CA GLY A 553 1.43 -21.83 -1.97
C GLY A 553 0.22 -21.59 -2.87
N ASP A 554 -0.62 -22.59 -2.86
CA ASP A 554 -1.99 -22.73 -3.37
C ASP A 554 -2.83 -21.47 -3.52
N ALA A 555 -3.34 -21.23 -4.72
CA ALA A 555 -4.68 -20.67 -4.92
C ALA A 555 -5.28 -21.15 -6.24
N ALA A 556 -6.36 -21.88 -6.10
CA ALA A 556 -7.13 -22.50 -7.16
C ALA A 556 -7.92 -21.51 -8.01
N GLY A 557 -7.95 -21.79 -9.30
CA GLY A 557 -9.16 -21.81 -10.11
C GLY A 557 -9.62 -20.55 -10.79
N SER A 558 -9.39 -20.45 -12.09
CA SER A 558 -10.49 -20.24 -13.04
C SER A 558 -10.02 -20.50 -14.47
N SER A 559 -10.63 -21.48 -15.08
CA SER A 559 -10.46 -21.89 -16.46
C SER A 559 -11.29 -21.00 -17.40
N SER A 560 -10.68 -20.54 -18.49
CA SER A 560 -11.40 -20.26 -19.73
C SER A 560 -10.53 -20.64 -20.93
N GLN A 561 -11.04 -21.55 -21.72
CA GLN A 561 -10.43 -22.07 -22.94
C GLN A 561 -10.41 -21.01 -24.06
N PRO A 562 -9.42 -21.02 -24.93
CA PRO A 562 -9.46 -20.24 -26.19
C PRO A 562 -9.99 -21.05 -27.33
N ASN A 563 -10.83 -20.43 -28.13
CA ASN A 563 -11.32 -20.91 -29.42
C ASN A 563 -10.30 -20.59 -30.52
N ASP A 564 -10.14 -21.56 -31.39
CA ASP A 564 -9.22 -21.60 -32.53
C ASP A 564 -9.79 -20.81 -33.73
N GLY A 565 -8.96 -20.05 -34.40
CA GLY A 565 -9.35 -19.32 -35.62
C GLY A 565 -8.20 -18.55 -36.28
N SER A 566 -7.67 -19.11 -37.31
CA SER A 566 -6.57 -18.62 -38.16
C SER A 566 -6.90 -17.34 -38.94
N ALA A 567 -5.96 -16.39 -39.01
CA ALA A 567 -5.64 -15.57 -40.18
C ALA A 567 -4.34 -14.79 -39.98
N ASP A 568 -3.41 -14.98 -40.93
CA ASP A 568 -2.14 -14.25 -41.00
C ASP A 568 -2.36 -12.80 -41.45
N GLU A 569 -1.91 -11.83 -40.69
CA GLU A 569 -1.64 -10.46 -41.12
C GLU A 569 -0.32 -9.96 -40.54
N GLU A 570 0.54 -9.44 -41.40
CA GLU A 570 1.90 -8.99 -41.15
C GLU A 570 1.93 -7.80 -40.21
N LEU A 571 2.66 -7.95 -39.08
CA LEU A 571 3.09 -6.83 -38.22
C LEU A 571 4.38 -6.23 -38.76
N ASP A 572 4.28 -5.05 -39.35
CA ASP A 572 5.41 -4.26 -39.82
C ASP A 572 6.15 -3.68 -38.60
N ASP A 573 7.21 -4.35 -38.18
CA ASP A 573 8.07 -3.93 -37.04
C ASP A 573 9.05 -2.86 -37.50
N HIS A 574 8.80 -1.60 -37.14
CA HIS A 574 9.53 -0.41 -37.50
C HIS A 574 10.85 -0.16 -36.77
N ARG A 575 11.44 -1.19 -36.13
CA ARG A 575 12.82 -1.05 -35.65
C ARG A 575 13.76 -0.86 -36.83
N THR A 576 14.50 0.23 -36.88
CA THR A 576 15.58 0.44 -37.84
C THR A 576 16.81 -0.37 -37.44
N VAL A 577 16.71 -1.71 -37.54
CA VAL A 577 17.85 -2.60 -37.35
C VAL A 577 18.62 -2.63 -38.65
N VAL A 578 19.91 -2.27 -38.60
CA VAL A 578 20.83 -2.27 -39.74
C VAL A 578 21.74 -3.49 -39.68
N GLU A 579 22.01 -4.01 -38.51
CA GLU A 579 22.84 -5.19 -38.26
C GLU A 579 22.39 -5.91 -36.97
N VAL A 580 22.75 -7.19 -36.84
CA VAL A 580 22.41 -7.99 -35.66
C VAL A 580 23.14 -7.45 -34.42
N GLY A 581 22.40 -6.91 -33.46
CA GLY A 581 22.92 -6.33 -32.21
C GLY A 581 23.16 -7.39 -31.11
N THR A 582 23.84 -6.98 -30.04
CA THR A 582 24.11 -7.86 -28.88
C THR A 582 22.97 -7.85 -27.86
N VAL A 583 22.00 -6.93 -28.00
CA VAL A 583 20.87 -6.79 -27.05
C VAL A 583 19.76 -7.79 -27.34
N THR A 584 19.33 -7.88 -28.58
CA THR A 584 18.26 -8.75 -29.07
C THR A 584 18.67 -9.52 -30.31
N PRO A 585 19.74 -10.35 -30.27
CA PRO A 585 20.31 -10.95 -31.48
C PRO A 585 19.34 -11.86 -32.24
N ALA A 586 18.48 -12.55 -31.57
CA ALA A 586 17.49 -13.43 -32.14
C ALA A 586 16.41 -12.67 -32.94
N GLU A 587 15.88 -11.60 -32.35
CA GLU A 587 14.85 -10.73 -32.96
C GLU A 587 15.43 -9.95 -34.14
N ASP A 588 16.62 -9.37 -33.97
CA ASP A 588 17.31 -8.61 -35.02
C ASP A 588 17.62 -9.48 -36.25
N PHE A 589 18.04 -10.72 -36.03
CA PHE A 589 18.31 -11.69 -37.08
C PHE A 589 17.04 -12.01 -37.89
N ALA A 590 15.94 -12.35 -37.21
CA ALA A 590 14.67 -12.64 -37.88
C ALA A 590 14.12 -11.44 -38.65
N LEU A 591 14.28 -10.22 -38.09
CA LEU A 591 13.80 -8.99 -38.70
C LEU A 591 14.58 -8.61 -39.96
N LEU A 592 15.92 -8.74 -39.94
CA LEU A 592 16.75 -8.49 -41.12
C LEU A 592 16.45 -9.45 -42.25
N LEU A 593 16.17 -10.72 -41.95
CA LEU A 593 15.76 -11.72 -42.95
C LEU A 593 14.38 -11.39 -43.57
N LYS A 594 13.41 -10.97 -42.73
CA LYS A 594 12.09 -10.52 -43.20
C LYS A 594 12.18 -9.26 -44.11
N ARG A 595 13.17 -8.41 -43.90
CA ARG A 595 13.44 -7.25 -44.75
C ARG A 595 14.13 -7.57 -46.06
N GLY A 596 14.49 -8.82 -46.28
CA GLY A 596 15.11 -9.28 -47.53
C GLY A 596 16.63 -9.08 -47.58
N GLU A 597 17.28 -8.89 -46.43
CA GLU A 597 18.74 -8.87 -46.36
C GLU A 597 19.31 -10.25 -46.76
N LYS A 598 20.51 -10.22 -47.35
CA LYS A 598 21.14 -11.46 -47.81
C LYS A 598 21.43 -12.39 -46.65
N PHE A 599 20.86 -13.61 -46.67
CA PHE A 599 21.06 -14.63 -45.64
C PHE A 599 22.52 -14.82 -45.23
N ALA A 600 23.44 -14.85 -46.22
CA ALA A 600 24.86 -14.98 -45.95
C ALA A 600 25.45 -13.88 -45.08
N THR A 601 25.03 -12.63 -45.26
CA THR A 601 25.52 -11.47 -44.51
C THR A 601 24.99 -11.52 -43.09
N VAL A 602 23.69 -11.79 -42.93
CA VAL A 602 23.04 -11.84 -41.58
C VAL A 602 23.54 -13.03 -40.77
N CYS A 603 23.84 -14.18 -41.43
CA CYS A 603 24.49 -15.32 -40.76
C CYS A 603 25.84 -14.96 -40.17
N THR A 604 26.68 -14.22 -40.90
CA THR A 604 28.00 -13.81 -40.41
C THR A 604 27.86 -12.86 -39.20
N GLN A 605 26.87 -11.97 -39.20
CA GLN A 605 26.61 -11.08 -38.10
C GLN A 605 26.18 -11.83 -36.84
N ILE A 606 25.19 -12.73 -36.91
CA ILE A 606 24.75 -13.51 -35.75
C ILE A 606 25.82 -14.44 -35.20
N GLN A 607 26.63 -15.06 -36.06
CA GLN A 607 27.78 -15.89 -35.70
C GLN A 607 28.81 -15.11 -34.88
N ASN A 608 29.12 -13.86 -35.28
CA ASN A 608 30.02 -12.97 -34.58
C ASN A 608 29.45 -12.54 -33.22
N VAL A 609 28.13 -12.23 -33.17
CA VAL A 609 27.45 -11.87 -31.94
C VAL A 609 27.42 -13.02 -30.97
N ILE A 610 27.05 -14.23 -31.40
CA ILE A 610 27.06 -15.44 -30.55
C ILE A 610 28.46 -15.68 -29.99
N SER A 611 29.47 -15.63 -30.86
CA SER A 611 30.89 -15.81 -30.45
C SER A 611 31.32 -14.73 -29.45
N GLY A 612 30.94 -13.48 -29.67
CA GLY A 612 31.20 -12.38 -28.74
C GLY A 612 30.56 -12.57 -27.38
N LEU A 613 29.28 -12.99 -27.34
CA LEU A 613 28.56 -13.23 -26.08
C LEU A 613 29.12 -14.42 -25.29
N VAL A 614 29.65 -15.46 -25.97
CA VAL A 614 30.20 -16.65 -25.28
C VAL A 614 31.64 -16.46 -24.83
N PHE A 615 32.47 -15.78 -25.65
CA PHE A 615 33.91 -15.72 -25.42
C PHE A 615 34.42 -14.39 -24.84
N LYS A 616 33.69 -13.28 -25.07
CA LYS A 616 34.11 -11.94 -24.63
C LYS A 616 33.26 -11.37 -23.49
N SER A 617 32.10 -11.94 -23.21
CA SER A 617 31.25 -11.48 -22.12
C SER A 617 31.76 -11.99 -20.76
N MET A 618 31.79 -11.09 -19.76
CA MET A 618 32.11 -11.44 -18.37
C MET A 618 30.95 -12.15 -17.66
N THR A 619 29.76 -12.12 -18.25
CA THR A 619 28.55 -12.74 -17.66
C THR A 619 28.11 -13.96 -18.47
N THR A 620 27.61 -15.00 -17.80
CA THR A 620 27.03 -16.18 -18.45
C THR A 620 25.65 -15.85 -19.01
N GLN A 621 25.58 -15.46 -20.30
CA GLN A 621 24.33 -15.16 -21.01
C GLN A 621 23.84 -16.37 -21.81
N TYR A 622 23.82 -17.55 -21.19
CA TYR A 622 23.50 -18.81 -21.87
C TYR A 622 22.14 -18.83 -22.52
N GLU A 623 21.12 -18.29 -21.85
CA GLU A 623 19.75 -18.24 -22.39
C GLU A 623 19.64 -17.38 -23.66
N LYS A 624 20.27 -16.21 -23.67
CA LYS A 624 20.28 -15.31 -24.82
C LYS A 624 21.00 -15.94 -26.03
N VAL A 625 22.11 -16.60 -25.76
CA VAL A 625 22.87 -17.31 -26.79
C VAL A 625 22.10 -18.52 -27.30
N ALA A 626 21.43 -19.27 -26.44
CA ALA A 626 20.59 -20.39 -26.82
C ALA A 626 19.48 -19.97 -27.78
N MET A 627 18.79 -18.85 -27.49
CA MET A 627 17.76 -18.27 -28.35
C MET A 627 18.33 -17.85 -29.71
N ALA A 628 19.49 -17.23 -29.72
CA ALA A 628 20.13 -16.82 -30.99
C ALA A 628 20.54 -18.02 -31.83
N ILE A 629 21.07 -19.10 -31.23
CA ILE A 629 21.39 -20.35 -31.93
C ILE A 629 20.13 -21.03 -32.44
N MET A 630 19.08 -21.08 -31.65
CA MET A 630 17.80 -21.68 -32.02
C MET A 630 17.20 -21.02 -33.27
N ILE A 631 17.05 -19.68 -33.25
CA ILE A 631 16.49 -18.95 -34.39
C ILE A 631 17.39 -19.07 -35.61
N PHE A 632 18.70 -18.96 -35.44
CA PHE A 632 19.64 -19.18 -36.55
C PHE A 632 19.49 -20.58 -37.16
N ARG A 633 19.30 -21.63 -36.33
CA ARG A 633 19.08 -23.01 -36.77
C ARG A 633 17.76 -23.18 -37.52
N GLU A 634 16.67 -22.64 -37.01
CA GLU A 634 15.35 -22.77 -37.65
C GLU A 634 15.30 -22.05 -39.00
N GLU A 635 15.82 -20.84 -39.10
CA GLU A 635 15.90 -20.16 -40.41
C GLU A 635 16.88 -20.84 -41.37
N ALA A 636 17.98 -21.41 -40.85
CA ALA A 636 18.93 -22.15 -41.66
C ALA A 636 18.35 -23.45 -42.23
N LYS A 637 17.39 -24.12 -41.56
CA LYS A 637 16.68 -25.29 -42.09
C LYS A 637 15.97 -24.98 -43.43
N LEU A 638 15.47 -23.75 -43.56
CA LEU A 638 14.70 -23.31 -44.72
C LEU A 638 15.57 -22.67 -45.80
N LEU A 639 16.60 -21.90 -45.42
CA LEU A 639 17.35 -21.04 -46.35
C LEU A 639 18.73 -21.60 -46.73
N GLY A 640 19.33 -22.48 -45.93
CA GLY A 640 20.63 -23.06 -46.27
C GLY A 640 21.32 -23.71 -45.05
N PRO A 641 21.05 -25.01 -44.81
CA PRO A 641 21.53 -25.73 -43.62
C PRO A 641 23.06 -25.86 -43.54
N TYR A 642 23.74 -25.85 -44.67
CA TYR A 642 25.20 -26.00 -44.76
C TYR A 642 25.93 -24.89 -44.00
N ARG A 643 25.43 -23.66 -43.99
CA ARG A 643 26.08 -22.53 -43.29
C ARG A 643 26.01 -22.69 -41.80
N PHE A 644 24.89 -23.17 -41.29
CA PHE A 644 24.75 -23.45 -39.88
C PHE A 644 25.62 -24.64 -39.47
N ASN A 645 25.62 -25.70 -40.25
CA ASN A 645 26.36 -26.92 -39.96
C ASN A 645 27.88 -26.71 -39.98
N GLU A 646 28.39 -25.94 -40.93
CA GLU A 646 29.79 -25.50 -40.97
C GLU A 646 30.16 -24.69 -39.74
N TRP A 647 29.38 -23.64 -39.43
CA TRP A 647 29.64 -22.78 -38.31
C TRP A 647 29.55 -23.51 -36.95
N ILE A 648 28.54 -24.34 -36.70
CA ILE A 648 28.40 -25.04 -35.43
C ILE A 648 29.54 -26.04 -35.21
N GLY A 649 30.07 -26.60 -36.29
CA GLY A 649 31.26 -27.44 -36.25
C GLY A 649 32.54 -26.70 -35.85
N GLU A 650 32.75 -25.51 -36.39
CA GLU A 650 33.86 -24.61 -35.98
C GLU A 650 33.67 -24.07 -34.59
N PHE A 651 32.43 -23.72 -34.23
CA PHE A 651 32.08 -23.24 -32.89
C PHE A 651 32.33 -24.29 -31.83
N LYS A 652 32.00 -25.60 -32.09
CA LYS A 652 32.34 -26.72 -31.22
C LYS A 652 33.86 -26.78 -30.95
N LYS A 653 34.69 -26.72 -32.01
CA LYS A 653 36.14 -26.72 -31.89
C LYS A 653 36.66 -25.55 -31.02
N SER A 654 36.09 -24.36 -31.25
CA SER A 654 36.42 -23.15 -30.52
C SER A 654 36.02 -23.21 -29.03
N LEU A 655 34.89 -23.81 -28.70
CA LEU A 655 34.43 -24.05 -27.35
C LEU A 655 35.35 -25.03 -26.59
N LEU A 656 35.71 -26.14 -27.23
CA LEU A 656 36.57 -27.14 -26.65
C LEU A 656 38.00 -26.64 -26.43
N SER A 657 38.54 -25.87 -27.38
CA SER A 657 39.89 -25.29 -27.24
C SER A 657 40.00 -24.25 -26.12
N ARG A 658 38.90 -23.59 -25.76
CA ARG A 658 38.83 -22.56 -24.71
C ARG A 658 38.23 -23.07 -23.41
N ASN A 659 38.14 -24.38 -23.23
CA ASN A 659 37.67 -25.06 -22.02
C ASN A 659 36.24 -24.65 -21.57
N LYS A 660 35.33 -24.36 -22.57
CA LYS A 660 33.90 -24.01 -22.35
C LYS A 660 33.00 -25.25 -22.52
N GLN A 661 33.41 -26.42 -22.00
CA GLN A 661 32.64 -27.67 -22.12
C GLN A 661 31.28 -27.60 -21.45
N GLU A 662 31.16 -26.86 -20.37
CA GLU A 662 29.88 -26.64 -19.66
C GLU A 662 28.82 -25.99 -20.57
N PHE A 663 29.22 -24.97 -21.35
CA PHE A 663 28.31 -24.31 -22.31
C PHE A 663 27.85 -25.32 -23.37
N TRP A 664 28.79 -26.13 -23.90
CA TRP A 664 28.45 -27.16 -24.89
C TRP A 664 27.39 -28.12 -24.38
N GLN A 665 27.56 -28.65 -23.17
CA GLN A 665 26.62 -29.57 -22.53
C GLN A 665 25.26 -28.95 -22.26
N ARG A 666 25.25 -27.77 -21.64
CA ARG A 666 24.00 -27.11 -21.21
C ARG A 666 23.19 -26.48 -22.33
N VAL A 667 23.84 -25.96 -23.38
CA VAL A 667 23.14 -25.21 -24.43
C VAL A 667 22.98 -26.02 -25.69
N VAL A 668 24.04 -26.73 -26.14
CA VAL A 668 23.98 -27.42 -27.43
C VAL A 668 23.47 -28.85 -27.29
N VAL A 669 23.96 -29.59 -26.28
CA VAL A 669 23.56 -31.00 -26.12
C VAL A 669 22.18 -31.13 -25.50
N GLN A 670 21.89 -30.43 -24.43
CA GLN A 670 20.58 -30.51 -23.76
C GLN A 670 19.43 -29.99 -24.63
N GLU A 671 19.66 -28.89 -25.34
CA GLU A 671 18.62 -28.28 -26.24
C GLU A 671 18.64 -28.86 -27.64
N ARG A 672 19.52 -29.80 -27.94
CA ARG A 672 19.68 -30.45 -29.27
C ARG A 672 19.91 -29.47 -30.42
N PHE A 673 20.73 -28.44 -30.20
CA PHE A 673 21.09 -27.46 -31.24
C PHE A 673 22.29 -27.85 -32.08
N GLY A 674 22.48 -29.16 -32.31
CA GLY A 674 23.54 -29.70 -33.15
C GLY A 674 23.28 -29.55 -34.67
N LEU A 675 23.95 -30.41 -35.45
CA LEU A 675 23.85 -30.38 -36.91
C LEU A 675 22.39 -30.53 -37.37
N ILE A 676 22.06 -29.89 -38.46
CA ILE A 676 20.78 -30.05 -39.18
C ILE A 676 20.95 -31.26 -40.13
N GLY A 677 20.23 -32.36 -39.86
CA GLY A 677 20.30 -33.57 -40.65
C GLY A 677 19.29 -33.59 -41.82
N ALA A 678 19.44 -34.61 -42.71
CA ALA A 678 18.55 -34.83 -43.86
C ALA A 678 17.08 -35.09 -43.45
N ALA A 679 16.84 -35.52 -42.23
CA ALA A 679 15.50 -35.68 -41.66
C ALA A 679 14.80 -34.37 -41.34
N GLU A 680 15.56 -33.28 -41.12
CA GLU A 680 15.04 -31.97 -40.72
C GLU A 680 15.00 -30.95 -41.89
N SER A 681 15.83 -31.16 -42.94
CA SER A 681 15.87 -30.29 -44.12
C SER A 681 16.26 -31.09 -45.36
N GLU A 682 15.46 -30.96 -46.39
CA GLU A 682 15.73 -31.60 -47.72
C GLU A 682 17.04 -31.13 -48.37
N MET A 683 17.55 -29.98 -47.97
CA MET A 683 18.81 -29.41 -48.46
C MET A 683 20.05 -29.94 -47.73
N SER A 684 19.88 -30.73 -46.66
CA SER A 684 21.02 -31.29 -45.90
C SER A 684 21.35 -32.69 -46.36
N THR A 685 22.65 -32.96 -46.44
CA THR A 685 23.20 -34.29 -46.80
C THR A 685 23.68 -35.07 -45.57
N ILE A 686 23.54 -34.53 -44.37
CA ILE A 686 24.04 -35.13 -43.16
C ILE A 686 23.12 -36.24 -42.66
N THR A 687 23.70 -37.43 -42.42
CA THR A 687 22.96 -38.58 -41.92
C THR A 687 22.61 -38.51 -40.43
N ALA A 688 21.59 -39.28 -40.00
CA ALA A 688 21.18 -39.32 -38.60
C ALA A 688 22.32 -39.77 -37.64
N ASN A 689 23.18 -40.67 -38.11
CA ASN A 689 24.32 -41.14 -37.34
C ASN A 689 25.37 -40.05 -37.12
N GLU A 690 25.63 -39.24 -38.14
CA GLU A 690 26.55 -38.08 -38.03
C GLU A 690 26.02 -37.01 -37.08
N VAL A 691 24.69 -36.82 -37.02
CA VAL A 691 24.04 -35.88 -36.07
C VAL A 691 24.22 -36.34 -34.64
N GLU A 692 24.05 -37.65 -34.36
CA GLU A 692 24.23 -38.20 -32.99
C GLU A 692 25.70 -38.20 -32.57
N GLU A 693 26.63 -38.62 -33.49
CA GLU A 693 28.09 -38.54 -33.23
C GLU A 693 28.58 -37.12 -32.97
N PHE A 694 27.88 -36.11 -33.52
CA PHE A 694 28.26 -34.70 -33.31
C PHE A 694 28.10 -34.26 -31.86
N TYR A 695 27.18 -34.86 -31.10
CA TYR A 695 27.01 -34.50 -29.66
C TYR A 695 28.08 -35.11 -28.77
N ASP A 696 28.74 -36.20 -29.20
CA ASP A 696 29.79 -36.83 -28.44
C ASP A 696 31.05 -35.95 -28.35
N VAL A 697 31.42 -35.63 -27.11
CA VAL A 697 32.70 -35.02 -26.77
C VAL A 697 33.66 -36.19 -26.46
N GLY A 698 34.45 -36.59 -27.45
CA GLY A 698 35.44 -37.65 -27.24
C GLY A 698 36.31 -37.37 -26.01
N VAL A 699 36.18 -38.21 -24.98
CA VAL A 699 37.01 -38.18 -23.79
C VAL A 699 38.40 -38.63 -24.16
N THR A 700 39.27 -37.71 -24.54
CA THR A 700 40.73 -38.00 -24.53
C THR A 700 41.24 -37.87 -23.10
N SER A 701 41.25 -39.03 -22.43
CA SER A 701 42.07 -39.24 -21.24
C SER A 701 43.54 -39.10 -21.61
N LYS A 702 44.15 -37.97 -21.23
CA LYS A 702 45.58 -37.89 -21.01
C LYS A 702 45.85 -37.50 -19.52
N VAL A 703 46.13 -38.53 -18.75
CA VAL A 703 46.86 -38.40 -17.53
C VAL A 703 48.28 -37.99 -17.93
N GLY A 704 48.69 -36.83 -17.54
CA GLY A 704 50.03 -36.30 -17.67
C GLY A 704 50.29 -35.38 -16.51
N SER A 705 50.95 -35.90 -15.52
CA SER A 705 51.59 -35.17 -14.43
C SER A 705 52.63 -34.21 -15.01
N ALA A 706 52.53 -32.92 -14.67
CA ALA A 706 53.66 -32.00 -14.70
C ALA A 706 53.40 -30.89 -13.69
N GLU A 707 54.36 -30.81 -12.82
CA GLU A 707 54.57 -29.85 -11.75
C GLU A 707 54.71 -28.40 -12.30
N ASP A 708 54.34 -27.47 -11.44
CA ASP A 708 54.84 -26.10 -11.24
C ASP A 708 55.27 -25.26 -12.47
N ASN A 709 54.52 -24.19 -12.67
CA ASN A 709 55.14 -22.84 -12.68
C ASN A 709 54.01 -21.79 -12.68
N ALA A 710 53.81 -21.18 -11.53
CA ALA A 710 53.04 -19.97 -11.34
C ALA A 710 53.92 -18.78 -11.75
N ASP A 711 53.71 -18.26 -12.93
CA ASP A 711 54.15 -16.89 -13.25
C ASP A 711 53.08 -15.90 -12.75
N TYR A 712 53.42 -15.29 -11.62
CA TYR A 712 52.76 -14.10 -11.08
C TYR A 712 53.07 -12.95 -12.02
N VAL A 713 52.05 -12.47 -12.72
CA VAL A 713 52.10 -11.17 -13.44
C VAL A 713 51.66 -10.11 -12.41
N ASP A 714 52.59 -9.22 -12.11
CA ASP A 714 52.48 -8.15 -11.16
C ASP A 714 51.39 -7.15 -11.62
N ALA A 715 50.53 -6.75 -10.68
CA ALA A 715 49.37 -5.86 -10.95
C ALA A 715 49.77 -4.42 -11.33
N ASP A 716 51.05 -4.07 -11.21
CA ASP A 716 51.53 -2.71 -11.47
C ASP A 716 51.78 -2.43 -12.96
N ASP A 717 51.86 -3.46 -13.80
CA ASP A 717 52.03 -3.27 -15.27
C ASP A 717 50.71 -2.96 -16.04
N LEU A 718 49.56 -3.07 -15.40
CA LEU A 718 48.23 -2.83 -15.99
C LEU A 718 47.78 -1.35 -15.91
N PHE A 719 48.43 -0.52 -15.08
CA PHE A 719 48.11 0.88 -14.90
C PHE A 719 48.99 1.86 -15.63
N ALA A 720 50.00 1.41 -16.35
CA ALA A 720 50.93 2.25 -17.07
C ALA A 720 50.45 2.64 -18.51
N ASN A 721 49.31 2.12 -18.96
CA ASN A 721 48.77 2.40 -20.31
C ASN A 721 47.26 2.76 -20.29
N MET A 722 46.83 3.53 -19.30
CA MET A 722 45.55 4.26 -19.34
C MET A 722 45.80 5.73 -19.24
#